data_657144f5af201e1cceed265469826ecc
#
_entry.id   657144f5af201e1cceed265469826ecc
#
_cell.length_a   1.000
_cell.length_b   1.000
_cell.length_c   1.000
_cell.angle_alpha   90.00
_cell.angle_beta   90.00
_cell.angle_gamma   90.00
#
_symmetry.space_group_name_H-M   'P 1'
#
loop_
_entity.id
_entity.type
_entity.pdbx_description
1 polymer ?
#
loop_
_entity_poly.entity_id
_entity_poly.type
_entity_poly.pdbx_seq_one_letter_code
_entity_poly.pdbx_strand_id
1 'polypeptide(L)'
;MKKMLLAVLSATALSSAPTWAQGMWFPHEVASRKADMKALGMRMKPEAVYSAAGGGLNESVVHFGGFCTGEVISSKGLILTNHHCGYDAIQSHSSLEDNLLEHGFWAESYADEKPNPGLFVDFVLRTEDVTLAVQTLVSKGQESAEAMKSVAAAQPKTDASWIYSVKPLFAGNRYVLTAARRYPDVRLVGAPPSAVGKYGSDTDNWVWPRHTGDFSLFRVYTAPDGSPAEYSPNNVPMNVAKPLAISLRGVEEGDFTLIYGFPGRTDSYMPVPEVKQQLDVMLPTRVAMRHEVLRTWDSAMRVDPKVKIQYASKYASVANGWKKWIGQIEGMAEVSGLDTLAAREARVAAFSPQGRALTERFAQENQRLERDRWTALYYQELLPRWELVTWSRLTAAYLKSAAMGDNLDKPRAALRELYQDWNPELDRRAAVRLIAAWNANAQVAHSELDLSRFTQAGVASSVPALPAEGASWDGFDAQAKAHAALGLSGMLREEFNALMARLSPAESAYQSGMKDWMALQLAAAAAGNRQIAADANSTLRVAYGRAGGFSPADGIRYTTHTTADGVLAKYRPGDYEFDLPEAYRAKLEARDYGPYALRNGELPVCFLAANHTSGGNSGSPAFNAQGELIGLNFDRVWEGTMSDFYFTPQRCRNIMVDIRYVLWVVDRYAGADRLIQEMNIVR
;
A
#
# COMPACT_ATOMS: atom_id res chain seq x y z
N MET A 1 -58.64 38.76 -26.90
CA MET A 1 -58.46 37.48 -26.17
C MET A 1 -56.96 37.28 -25.97
N LYS A 2 -56.42 37.65 -24.78
CA LYS A 2 -55.05 37.54 -24.40
C LYS A 2 -54.83 36.16 -23.78
N LYS A 3 -53.94 35.31 -24.36
CA LYS A 3 -53.46 34.08 -23.74
C LYS A 3 -52.25 34.41 -22.85
N MET A 4 -52.44 34.33 -21.53
CA MET A 4 -51.38 34.35 -20.55
C MET A 4 -50.65 33.00 -20.62
N LEU A 5 -49.38 33.03 -20.95
CA LEU A 5 -48.45 31.90 -20.78
C LEU A 5 -47.97 31.91 -19.31
N LEU A 6 -48.40 30.93 -18.52
CA LEU A 6 -47.82 30.67 -17.22
C LEU A 6 -46.50 29.89 -17.44
N ALA A 7 -45.37 30.54 -17.20
CA ALA A 7 -44.08 29.86 -17.09
C ALA A 7 -44.00 29.24 -15.69
N VAL A 8 -44.11 27.93 -15.61
CA VAL A 8 -43.82 27.15 -14.40
C VAL A 8 -42.29 27.05 -14.29
N LEU A 9 -41.72 27.91 -13.45
CA LEU A 9 -40.34 27.68 -12.98
C LEU A 9 -40.35 26.45 -12.05
N SER A 10 -39.97 25.29 -12.56
CA SER A 10 -39.56 24.16 -11.76
C SER A 10 -38.23 24.51 -11.13
N ALA A 11 -38.24 25.01 -9.89
CA ALA A 11 -37.11 25.05 -9.03
C ALA A 11 -36.73 23.58 -8.74
N THR A 12 -35.83 22.99 -9.53
CA THR A 12 -35.11 21.80 -9.14
C THR A 12 -34.27 22.18 -7.92
N ALA A 13 -34.80 21.87 -6.75
CA ALA A 13 -34.01 21.81 -5.54
C ALA A 13 -32.86 20.83 -5.84
N LEU A 14 -31.68 21.37 -6.13
CA LEU A 14 -30.44 20.64 -6.00
C LEU A 14 -30.38 20.22 -4.54
N SER A 15 -30.92 19.02 -4.24
CA SER A 15 -30.63 18.35 -3.01
C SER A 15 -29.11 18.28 -2.96
N SER A 16 -28.50 19.08 -2.08
CA SER A 16 -27.13 18.92 -1.70
C SER A 16 -27.03 17.46 -1.22
N ALA A 17 -26.57 16.57 -2.10
CA ALA A 17 -26.19 15.24 -1.69
C ALA A 17 -25.30 15.43 -0.46
N PRO A 18 -25.52 14.71 0.65
CA PRO A 18 -24.71 14.84 1.81
C PRO A 18 -23.25 14.70 1.34
N THR A 19 -22.41 15.67 1.67
CA THR A 19 -20.99 15.61 1.39
C THR A 19 -20.45 14.43 2.19
N TRP A 20 -20.51 13.25 1.57
CA TRP A 20 -19.97 12.03 2.12
C TRP A 20 -18.54 12.32 2.52
N ALA A 21 -18.15 11.80 3.67
CA ALA A 21 -16.84 12.04 4.26
C ALA A 21 -15.72 11.74 3.26
N GLN A 22 -15.26 12.76 2.59
CA GLN A 22 -14.11 12.67 1.71
C GLN A 22 -12.87 12.98 2.52
N GLY A 23 -11.94 12.04 2.58
CA GLY A 23 -10.62 12.27 3.15
C GLY A 23 -10.21 11.30 4.25
N MET A 24 -8.93 11.37 4.55
CA MET A 24 -8.25 10.63 5.61
C MET A 24 -7.82 11.63 6.67
N TRP A 25 -8.60 11.72 7.75
CA TRP A 25 -8.48 12.74 8.78
C TRP A 25 -7.46 12.36 9.85
N PHE A 26 -6.79 13.33 10.43
CA PHE A 26 -5.98 13.04 11.60
C PHE A 26 -6.85 12.68 12.81
N PRO A 27 -6.33 11.83 13.73
CA PRO A 27 -7.06 11.46 14.93
C PRO A 27 -7.53 12.67 15.76
N HIS A 28 -6.68 13.69 15.92
CA HIS A 28 -7.02 14.91 16.66
C HIS A 28 -8.06 15.81 15.94
N GLU A 29 -8.35 15.58 14.67
CA GLU A 29 -9.38 16.29 13.90
C GLU A 29 -10.78 15.64 14.01
N VAL A 30 -10.88 14.41 14.57
CA VAL A 30 -12.13 13.62 14.63
C VAL A 30 -13.26 14.38 15.33
N ALA A 31 -12.96 15.15 16.37
CA ALA A 31 -13.96 15.95 17.07
C ALA A 31 -14.68 16.96 16.14
N SER A 32 -13.96 17.54 15.17
CA SER A 32 -14.52 18.44 14.16
C SER A 32 -15.38 17.73 13.11
N ARG A 33 -15.26 16.42 12.98
CA ARG A 33 -16.03 15.56 12.05
C ARG A 33 -17.24 14.88 12.70
N LYS A 34 -17.49 15.15 13.98
CA LYS A 34 -18.55 14.50 14.77
C LYS A 34 -19.92 14.57 14.09
N ALA A 35 -20.29 15.71 13.50
CA ALA A 35 -21.58 15.89 12.85
C ALA A 35 -21.73 14.97 11.63
N ASP A 36 -20.70 14.93 10.78
CA ASP A 36 -20.66 14.10 9.56
C ASP A 36 -20.71 12.61 9.92
N MET A 37 -19.90 12.20 10.89
CA MET A 37 -19.84 10.80 11.35
C MET A 37 -21.16 10.35 11.98
N LYS A 38 -21.82 11.23 12.75
CA LYS A 38 -23.16 10.95 13.30
C LYS A 38 -24.22 10.82 12.21
N ALA A 39 -24.17 11.65 11.18
CA ALA A 39 -25.10 11.58 10.05
C ALA A 39 -24.96 10.26 9.28
N LEU A 40 -23.76 9.68 9.31
CA LEU A 40 -23.49 8.35 8.73
C LEU A 40 -23.84 7.19 9.68
N GLY A 41 -24.16 7.44 10.95
CA GLY A 41 -24.60 6.42 11.90
C GLY A 41 -23.65 6.17 13.08
N MET A 42 -22.53 6.90 13.21
CA MET A 42 -21.61 6.72 14.35
C MET A 42 -22.34 6.96 15.69
N ARG A 43 -22.15 6.04 16.62
CA ARG A 43 -22.71 6.08 17.99
C ARG A 43 -21.66 6.39 19.05
N MET A 44 -20.39 6.20 18.73
CA MET A 44 -19.27 6.56 19.61
C MET A 44 -19.18 8.06 19.87
N LYS A 45 -18.60 8.41 21.02
CA LYS A 45 -18.09 9.76 21.25
C LYS A 45 -16.74 9.94 20.52
N PRO A 46 -16.39 11.15 20.04
CA PRO A 46 -15.09 11.38 19.41
C PRO A 46 -13.89 10.96 20.26
N GLU A 47 -14.00 11.13 21.59
CA GLU A 47 -12.95 10.77 22.55
C GLU A 47 -12.72 9.24 22.62
N ALA A 48 -13.72 8.43 22.26
CA ALA A 48 -13.54 6.99 22.11
C ALA A 48 -12.74 6.63 20.86
N VAL A 49 -12.84 7.44 19.80
CA VAL A 49 -12.01 7.25 18.59
C VAL A 49 -10.58 7.71 18.86
N TYR A 50 -10.42 8.91 19.43
CA TYR A 50 -9.11 9.45 19.78
C TYR A 50 -9.17 10.29 21.05
N SER A 51 -8.24 10.03 21.97
CA SER A 51 -8.04 10.82 23.17
C SER A 51 -6.55 11.01 23.43
N ALA A 52 -6.10 12.26 23.51
CA ALA A 52 -4.72 12.57 23.90
C ALA A 52 -4.42 12.22 25.38
N ALA A 53 -5.47 12.07 26.21
CA ALA A 53 -5.37 11.62 27.58
C ALA A 53 -5.38 10.09 27.75
N GLY A 54 -5.49 9.37 26.63
CA GLY A 54 -5.56 7.92 26.59
C GLY A 54 -6.99 7.37 26.57
N GLY A 55 -7.10 6.09 26.24
CA GLY A 55 -8.35 5.33 26.21
C GLY A 55 -9.13 5.37 24.90
N GLY A 56 -8.57 5.96 23.83
CA GLY A 56 -9.14 5.91 22.48
C GLY A 56 -8.73 4.67 21.72
N LEU A 57 -9.45 4.36 20.62
CA LEU A 57 -9.15 3.22 19.71
C LEU A 57 -7.72 3.27 19.15
N ASN A 58 -7.14 4.49 19.02
CA ASN A 58 -5.76 4.70 18.56
C ASN A 58 -4.71 3.91 19.34
N GLU A 59 -4.94 3.62 20.64
CA GLU A 59 -4.01 2.88 21.47
C GLU A 59 -3.88 1.40 21.12
N SER A 60 -4.86 0.88 20.36
CA SER A 60 -4.87 -0.51 19.89
C SER A 60 -4.56 -0.64 18.40
N VAL A 61 -4.19 0.46 17.71
CA VAL A 61 -3.79 0.47 16.30
C VAL A 61 -2.30 0.73 16.18
N VAL A 62 -1.59 -0.13 15.48
CA VAL A 62 -0.13 -0.06 15.38
C VAL A 62 0.34 0.11 13.93
N HIS A 63 1.45 0.81 13.75
CA HIS A 63 2.19 0.80 12.49
C HIS A 63 3.07 -0.45 12.46
N PHE A 64 2.68 -1.42 11.65
CA PHE A 64 3.32 -2.72 11.56
C PHE A 64 4.48 -2.66 10.57
N GLY A 65 5.70 -2.90 11.07
CA GLY A 65 6.93 -2.89 10.27
C GLY A 65 7.28 -1.55 9.60
N GLY A 66 6.46 -0.49 9.80
CA GLY A 66 6.62 0.78 9.09
C GLY A 66 6.00 0.83 7.69
N PHE A 67 5.29 -0.22 7.26
CA PHE A 67 4.69 -0.33 5.91
C PHE A 67 3.22 -0.78 5.90
N CYS A 68 2.75 -1.45 6.94
CA CYS A 68 1.37 -1.89 7.12
C CYS A 68 0.76 -1.35 8.41
N THR A 69 -0.49 -1.67 8.65
CA THR A 69 -1.21 -1.43 9.90
C THR A 69 -1.49 -2.77 10.58
N GLY A 70 -1.68 -2.76 11.88
CA GLY A 70 -2.18 -3.89 12.66
C GLY A 70 -2.99 -3.40 13.86
N GLU A 71 -3.71 -4.30 14.50
CA GLU A 71 -4.51 -4.00 15.68
C GLU A 71 -4.35 -5.04 16.79
N VAL A 72 -4.39 -4.54 18.04
CA VAL A 72 -4.29 -5.38 19.23
C VAL A 72 -5.66 -5.93 19.61
N ILE A 73 -5.80 -7.26 19.54
CA ILE A 73 -7.08 -7.97 19.74
C ILE A 73 -7.13 -8.79 21.02
N SER A 74 -6.07 -8.80 21.83
CA SER A 74 -6.08 -9.48 23.14
C SER A 74 -5.34 -8.67 24.20
N SER A 75 -5.65 -8.94 25.48
CA SER A 75 -4.92 -8.37 26.62
C SER A 75 -3.47 -8.86 26.73
N LYS A 76 -3.08 -9.83 25.90
CA LYS A 76 -1.72 -10.41 25.84
C LYS A 76 -0.95 -9.97 24.59
N GLY A 77 -1.29 -8.81 24.04
CA GLY A 77 -0.55 -8.18 22.93
C GLY A 77 -0.66 -8.95 21.61
N LEU A 78 -1.71 -9.75 21.41
CA LEU A 78 -1.98 -10.41 20.12
C LEU A 78 -2.38 -9.36 19.09
N ILE A 79 -1.68 -9.33 17.97
CA ILE A 79 -1.90 -8.41 16.85
C ILE A 79 -2.52 -9.19 15.68
N LEU A 80 -3.56 -8.62 15.09
CA LEU A 80 -4.11 -9.01 13.81
C LEU A 80 -3.57 -8.06 12.74
N THR A 81 -3.13 -8.60 11.60
CA THR A 81 -2.74 -7.86 10.39
C THR A 81 -2.98 -8.73 9.17
N ASN A 82 -2.69 -8.26 7.97
CA ASN A 82 -2.87 -9.07 6.77
C ASN A 82 -1.84 -10.19 6.62
N HIS A 83 -2.20 -11.24 5.88
CA HIS A 83 -1.28 -12.31 5.47
C HIS A 83 -0.14 -11.75 4.62
N HIS A 84 -0.46 -10.87 3.65
CA HIS A 84 0.55 -10.25 2.82
C HIS A 84 1.48 -9.30 3.59
N CYS A 85 1.03 -8.69 4.71
CA CYS A 85 1.90 -7.92 5.60
C CYS A 85 2.86 -8.81 6.41
N GLY A 86 2.43 -10.01 6.74
CA GLY A 86 3.23 -11.02 7.44
C GLY A 86 4.03 -11.93 6.50
N TYR A 87 3.92 -11.76 5.19
CA TYR A 87 4.44 -12.74 4.21
C TYR A 87 5.94 -13.03 4.38
N ASP A 88 6.77 -12.00 4.49
CA ASP A 88 8.21 -12.16 4.65
C ASP A 88 8.57 -12.87 5.97
N ALA A 89 7.84 -12.59 7.06
CA ALA A 89 8.00 -13.27 8.33
C ALA A 89 7.64 -14.76 8.22
N ILE A 90 6.51 -15.09 7.58
CA ILE A 90 6.08 -16.48 7.36
C ILE A 90 7.09 -17.20 6.48
N GLN A 91 7.57 -16.56 5.41
CA GLN A 91 8.54 -17.12 4.49
C GLN A 91 9.89 -17.36 5.16
N SER A 92 10.37 -16.44 6.01
CA SER A 92 11.66 -16.57 6.70
C SER A 92 11.73 -17.76 7.66
N HIS A 93 10.57 -18.24 8.10
CA HIS A 93 10.45 -19.44 8.95
C HIS A 93 10.07 -20.71 8.17
N SER A 94 9.91 -20.62 6.84
CA SER A 94 9.62 -21.78 5.98
C SER A 94 10.92 -22.47 5.52
N SER A 95 10.87 -23.80 5.46
CA SER A 95 11.89 -24.64 4.83
C SER A 95 11.26 -25.55 3.78
N LEU A 96 12.07 -26.38 3.10
CA LEU A 96 11.55 -27.39 2.18
C LEU A 96 10.81 -28.51 2.92
N GLU A 97 11.21 -28.80 4.16
CA GLU A 97 10.61 -29.83 5.02
C GLU A 97 9.40 -29.30 5.80
N ASP A 98 9.37 -27.99 6.13
CA ASP A 98 8.30 -27.33 6.88
C ASP A 98 7.94 -26.00 6.21
N ASN A 99 7.09 -26.09 5.18
CA ASN A 99 6.68 -24.93 4.39
C ASN A 99 5.45 -24.22 5.01
N LEU A 100 5.71 -23.22 5.87
CA LEU A 100 4.63 -22.50 6.55
C LEU A 100 3.74 -21.70 5.60
N LEU A 101 4.23 -21.31 4.42
CA LEU A 101 3.40 -20.68 3.41
C LEU A 101 2.37 -21.64 2.80
N GLU A 102 2.73 -22.92 2.69
CA GLU A 102 1.87 -23.95 2.10
C GLU A 102 0.92 -24.56 3.12
N HIS A 103 1.40 -24.82 4.35
CA HIS A 103 0.65 -25.55 5.37
C HIS A 103 -0.01 -24.65 6.41
N GLY A 104 0.38 -23.36 6.46
CA GLY A 104 0.03 -22.46 7.56
C GLY A 104 0.86 -22.72 8.81
N PHE A 105 0.66 -21.88 9.81
CA PHE A 105 1.34 -21.99 11.10
C PHE A 105 0.42 -21.54 12.23
N TRP A 106 0.37 -22.29 13.32
CA TRP A 106 -0.40 -21.97 14.52
C TRP A 106 0.39 -22.39 15.74
N ALA A 107 0.89 -21.43 16.52
CA ALA A 107 1.63 -21.71 17.74
C ALA A 107 0.72 -22.31 18.81
N GLU A 108 1.10 -23.46 19.37
CA GLU A 108 0.33 -24.14 20.43
C GLU A 108 0.58 -23.50 21.80
N SER A 109 1.74 -22.89 21.97
CA SER A 109 2.14 -22.19 23.20
C SER A 109 2.92 -20.93 22.90
N TYR A 110 3.22 -20.10 23.93
CA TYR A 110 4.09 -18.94 23.78
C TYR A 110 5.53 -19.31 23.39
N ALA A 111 5.98 -20.53 23.71
CA ALA A 111 7.31 -21.00 23.34
C ALA A 111 7.46 -21.30 21.84
N ASP A 112 6.35 -21.60 21.17
CA ASP A 112 6.32 -21.92 19.74
C ASP A 112 6.23 -20.66 18.88
N GLU A 113 5.91 -19.50 19.47
CA GLU A 113 5.79 -18.23 18.76
C GLU A 113 7.16 -17.78 18.21
N LYS A 114 7.24 -17.59 16.89
CA LYS A 114 8.51 -17.44 16.16
C LYS A 114 8.99 -15.97 16.14
N PRO A 115 10.19 -15.66 16.65
CA PRO A 115 10.72 -14.29 16.65
C PRO A 115 11.10 -13.82 15.25
N ASN A 116 10.88 -12.53 14.96
CA ASN A 116 11.16 -11.92 13.66
C ASN A 116 12.18 -10.78 13.85
N PRO A 117 13.50 -11.04 13.76
CA PRO A 117 14.51 -10.01 13.91
C PRO A 117 14.32 -8.85 12.90
N GLY A 118 14.31 -7.63 13.41
CA GLY A 118 14.11 -6.42 12.59
C GLY A 118 12.65 -6.02 12.36
N LEU A 119 11.68 -6.88 12.66
CA LEU A 119 10.27 -6.51 12.65
C LEU A 119 9.92 -5.77 13.95
N PHE A 120 9.18 -4.68 13.83
CA PHE A 120 8.74 -3.87 14.96
C PHE A 120 7.29 -3.41 14.80
N VAL A 121 6.71 -2.92 15.87
CA VAL A 121 5.45 -2.18 15.82
C VAL A 121 5.60 -0.85 16.56
N ASP A 122 5.01 0.21 15.99
CA ASP A 122 4.94 1.52 16.61
C ASP A 122 3.50 1.83 17.07
N PHE A 123 3.32 2.04 18.37
CA PHE A 123 2.07 2.52 18.94
C PHE A 123 2.05 4.05 18.90
N VAL A 124 1.16 4.63 18.11
CA VAL A 124 1.00 6.09 18.04
C VAL A 124 0.11 6.56 19.19
N LEU A 125 0.74 7.17 20.17
CA LEU A 125 0.08 7.63 21.39
C LEU A 125 -0.49 9.05 21.22
N ARG A 126 0.16 9.90 20.41
CA ARG A 126 -0.27 11.29 20.21
C ARG A 126 0.03 11.78 18.80
N THR A 127 -0.93 12.52 18.25
CA THR A 127 -0.73 13.35 17.06
C THR A 127 -1.09 14.80 17.41
N GLU A 128 -0.32 15.77 16.92
CA GLU A 128 -0.46 17.18 17.28
C GLU A 128 -0.07 18.09 16.13
N ASP A 129 -0.82 19.19 15.93
CA ASP A 129 -0.42 20.26 15.02
C ASP A 129 0.72 21.08 15.64
N VAL A 130 1.88 21.04 15.01
CA VAL A 130 3.09 21.78 15.43
C VAL A 130 3.51 22.86 14.43
N THR A 131 2.56 23.31 13.62
CA THR A 131 2.80 24.28 12.55
C THR A 131 3.49 25.54 13.05
N LEU A 132 2.99 26.11 14.15
CA LEU A 132 3.57 27.35 14.73
C LEU A 132 5.01 27.13 15.19
N ALA A 133 5.31 25.99 15.81
CA ALA A 133 6.66 25.67 16.28
C ALA A 133 7.66 25.59 15.13
N VAL A 134 7.30 24.85 14.07
CA VAL A 134 8.16 24.72 12.87
C VAL A 134 8.32 26.07 12.17
N GLN A 135 7.22 26.80 11.92
CA GLN A 135 7.26 28.11 11.26
C GLN A 135 8.09 29.15 12.03
N THR A 136 8.07 29.10 13.36
CA THR A 136 8.90 29.96 14.21
C THR A 136 10.39 29.72 14.00
N LEU A 137 10.81 28.47 13.82
CA LEU A 137 12.20 28.13 13.53
C LEU A 137 12.59 28.53 12.10
N VAL A 138 11.71 28.29 11.14
CA VAL A 138 11.91 28.70 9.75
C VAL A 138 12.03 30.23 9.63
N SER A 139 11.21 31.00 10.34
CA SER A 139 11.30 32.49 10.34
C SER A 139 12.60 33.01 10.94
N LYS A 140 13.29 32.21 11.76
CA LYS A 140 14.63 32.49 12.29
C LYS A 140 15.77 32.06 11.36
N GLY A 141 15.46 31.62 10.13
CA GLY A 141 16.42 31.24 9.11
C GLY A 141 16.78 29.75 9.07
N GLN A 142 16.09 28.90 9.84
CA GLN A 142 16.34 27.49 9.79
C GLN A 142 15.63 26.85 8.56
N GLU A 143 16.30 25.94 7.86
CA GLU A 143 15.68 25.17 6.78
C GLU A 143 14.51 24.33 7.31
N SER A 144 13.44 24.18 6.50
CA SER A 144 12.20 23.49 6.95
C SER A 144 12.47 22.06 7.43
N ALA A 145 13.35 21.31 6.75
CA ALA A 145 13.71 19.96 7.17
C ALA A 145 14.42 19.92 8.52
N GLU A 146 15.30 20.87 8.78
CA GLU A 146 16.01 20.98 10.06
C GLU A 146 15.08 21.49 11.17
N ALA A 147 14.16 22.41 10.87
CA ALA A 147 13.16 22.88 11.83
C ALA A 147 12.26 21.72 12.29
N MET A 148 11.83 20.86 11.37
CA MET A 148 11.06 19.65 11.72
C MET A 148 11.84 18.70 12.63
N LYS A 149 13.12 18.44 12.33
CA LYS A 149 13.99 17.62 13.21
C LYS A 149 14.18 18.26 14.59
N SER A 150 14.37 19.56 14.64
CA SER A 150 14.52 20.31 15.90
C SER A 150 13.27 20.20 16.77
N VAL A 151 12.08 20.35 16.19
CA VAL A 151 10.81 20.19 16.91
C VAL A 151 10.63 18.76 17.42
N ALA A 152 10.97 17.75 16.61
CA ALA A 152 10.93 16.36 17.02
C ALA A 152 11.94 16.05 18.15
N ALA A 153 13.17 16.57 18.04
CA ALA A 153 14.24 16.36 19.02
C ALA A 153 13.97 17.05 20.38
N ALA A 154 13.19 18.14 20.38
CA ALA A 154 12.80 18.85 21.59
C ALA A 154 11.75 18.10 22.44
N GLN A 155 11.16 17.01 21.92
CA GLN A 155 10.17 16.23 22.66
C GLN A 155 10.83 15.41 23.78
N PRO A 156 10.14 15.26 24.93
CA PRO A 156 10.69 14.53 26.08
C PRO A 156 10.79 13.04 25.76
N LYS A 157 11.99 12.47 25.95
CA LYS A 157 12.23 11.01 25.84
C LYS A 157 12.56 10.47 27.23
N THR A 158 11.80 9.50 27.69
CA THR A 158 12.10 8.78 28.92
C THR A 158 13.03 7.60 28.68
N ASP A 159 13.02 7.05 27.47
CA ASP A 159 13.86 5.93 27.02
C ASP A 159 14.01 5.95 25.47
N ALA A 160 14.79 5.01 24.95
CA ALA A 160 15.09 4.92 23.51
C ALA A 160 13.90 4.44 22.64
N SER A 161 12.84 3.90 23.25
CA SER A 161 11.66 3.41 22.50
C SER A 161 10.77 4.53 21.96
N TRP A 162 10.91 5.77 22.46
CA TRP A 162 10.16 6.90 21.99
C TRP A 162 10.64 7.37 20.60
N ILE A 163 9.70 7.36 19.66
CA ILE A 163 9.88 7.83 18.30
C ILE A 163 9.04 9.10 18.09
N TYR A 164 9.72 10.19 17.77
CA TYR A 164 9.06 11.44 17.40
C TYR A 164 9.37 11.76 15.94
N SER A 165 8.33 12.03 15.18
CA SER A 165 8.47 12.47 13.80
C SER A 165 7.58 13.68 13.53
N VAL A 166 8.09 14.64 12.77
CA VAL A 166 7.31 15.76 12.25
C VAL A 166 7.24 15.63 10.74
N LYS A 167 6.03 15.66 10.19
CA LYS A 167 5.81 15.56 8.74
C LYS A 167 5.07 16.79 8.23
N PRO A 168 5.43 17.26 7.00
CA PRO A 168 4.72 18.36 6.36
C PRO A 168 3.37 17.89 5.83
N LEU A 169 2.40 18.77 5.85
CA LEU A 169 1.07 18.64 5.29
C LEU A 169 0.79 19.81 4.35
N PHE A 170 -0.07 19.59 3.34
CA PHE A 170 -0.45 20.64 2.40
C PHE A 170 0.76 21.39 1.84
N ALA A 171 1.73 20.63 1.32
CA ALA A 171 3.00 21.13 0.78
C ALA A 171 3.77 22.05 1.75
N GLY A 172 3.74 21.77 3.05
CA GLY A 172 4.47 22.53 4.09
C GLY A 172 3.72 23.76 4.61
N ASN A 173 2.41 23.87 4.37
CA ASN A 173 1.58 24.89 5.03
C ASN A 173 1.18 24.51 6.45
N ARG A 174 1.18 23.22 6.77
CA ARG A 174 0.98 22.69 8.12
C ARG A 174 2.01 21.62 8.44
N TYR A 175 2.16 21.33 9.71
CA TYR A 175 3.08 20.29 10.19
C TYR A 175 2.44 19.51 11.33
N VAL A 176 2.56 18.19 11.28
CA VAL A 176 2.04 17.30 12.31
C VAL A 176 3.19 16.57 13.01
N LEU A 177 3.17 16.59 14.33
CA LEU A 177 4.00 15.75 15.19
C LEU A 177 3.25 14.42 15.43
N THR A 178 3.97 13.33 15.30
CA THR A 178 3.57 11.99 15.76
C THR A 178 4.50 11.57 16.88
N ALA A 179 3.94 11.21 18.03
CA ALA A 179 4.66 10.62 19.15
C ALA A 179 4.25 9.14 19.25
N ALA A 180 5.21 8.26 19.07
CA ALA A 180 4.99 6.83 19.07
C ALA A 180 5.97 6.10 19.99
N ARG A 181 5.58 4.90 20.41
CA ARG A 181 6.45 4.00 21.17
C ARG A 181 6.69 2.74 20.37
N ARG A 182 7.97 2.39 20.16
CA ARG A 182 8.39 1.23 19.36
C ARG A 182 8.63 0.02 20.22
N TYR A 183 8.13 -1.12 19.75
CA TYR A 183 8.36 -2.45 20.33
C TYR A 183 9.01 -3.35 19.28
N PRO A 184 10.26 -3.77 19.47
CA PRO A 184 11.02 -4.52 18.46
C PRO A 184 10.91 -6.05 18.58
N ASP A 185 10.38 -6.61 19.69
CA ASP A 185 10.14 -8.06 19.78
C ASP A 185 8.71 -8.39 19.35
N VAL A 186 8.57 -8.72 18.05
CA VAL A 186 7.31 -9.10 17.43
C VAL A 186 7.43 -10.53 16.90
N ARG A 187 6.56 -11.44 17.37
CA ARG A 187 6.63 -12.86 17.05
C ARG A 187 5.43 -13.30 16.22
N LEU A 188 5.67 -14.18 15.24
CA LEU A 188 4.61 -14.83 14.47
C LEU A 188 3.88 -15.86 15.36
N VAL A 189 2.56 -15.74 15.43
CA VAL A 189 1.67 -16.58 16.26
C VAL A 189 0.83 -17.51 15.42
N GLY A 190 0.34 -17.01 14.28
CA GLY A 190 -0.47 -17.80 13.39
C GLY A 190 -0.67 -17.17 12.02
N ALA A 191 -0.76 -18.03 11.02
CA ALA A 191 -1.11 -17.64 9.67
C ALA A 191 -1.78 -18.81 8.96
N PRO A 192 -2.89 -18.60 8.24
CA PRO A 192 -3.45 -19.63 7.39
C PRO A 192 -2.49 -19.94 6.23
N PRO A 193 -2.61 -21.13 5.59
CA PRO A 193 -1.88 -21.41 4.37
C PRO A 193 -2.18 -20.38 3.27
N SER A 194 -1.24 -20.15 2.36
CA SER A 194 -1.41 -19.20 1.24
C SER A 194 -2.65 -19.51 0.39
N ALA A 195 -3.07 -20.76 0.31
CA ALA A 195 -4.32 -21.18 -0.33
C ALA A 195 -5.58 -20.58 0.35
N VAL A 196 -5.46 -20.01 1.54
CA VAL A 196 -6.51 -19.24 2.23
C VAL A 196 -6.14 -17.77 2.29
N GLY A 197 -4.92 -17.46 2.79
CA GLY A 197 -4.43 -16.09 3.01
C GLY A 197 -4.17 -15.30 1.72
N LYS A 198 -3.99 -16.02 0.60
CA LYS A 198 -3.74 -15.44 -0.73
C LYS A 198 -4.61 -16.07 -1.83
N TYR A 199 -5.79 -16.60 -1.45
CA TYR A 199 -6.72 -17.25 -2.39
C TYR A 199 -7.12 -16.31 -3.53
N GLY A 200 -7.03 -16.79 -4.77
CA GLY A 200 -7.23 -15.99 -5.98
C GLY A 200 -6.02 -15.17 -6.41
N SER A 201 -4.97 -15.13 -5.59
CA SER A 201 -3.65 -14.56 -5.89
C SER A 201 -3.67 -13.31 -6.80
N ASP A 202 -2.93 -13.35 -7.94
CA ASP A 202 -2.90 -12.22 -8.87
C ASP A 202 -4.21 -12.09 -9.67
N THR A 203 -4.91 -13.18 -9.98
CA THR A 203 -6.17 -13.13 -10.72
C THR A 203 -7.22 -12.29 -10.01
N ASP A 204 -7.38 -12.45 -8.69
CA ASP A 204 -8.36 -11.72 -7.89
C ASP A 204 -7.82 -10.39 -7.32
N ASN A 205 -6.55 -10.07 -7.50
CA ASN A 205 -5.95 -8.83 -6.98
C ASN A 205 -6.63 -7.59 -7.58
N TRP A 206 -7.12 -6.68 -6.71
CA TRP A 206 -7.98 -5.54 -7.03
C TRP A 206 -9.39 -5.90 -7.52
N VAL A 207 -9.79 -7.16 -7.53
CA VAL A 207 -11.04 -7.61 -8.14
C VAL A 207 -12.11 -7.90 -7.09
N TRP A 208 -13.36 -7.56 -7.40
CA TRP A 208 -14.54 -8.02 -6.69
C TRP A 208 -15.39 -8.86 -7.66
N PRO A 209 -16.00 -9.98 -7.24
CA PRO A 209 -16.08 -10.51 -5.86
C PRO A 209 -14.77 -11.18 -5.38
N ARG A 210 -14.33 -10.83 -4.15
CA ARG A 210 -13.10 -11.28 -3.51
C ARG A 210 -13.39 -12.33 -2.44
N HIS A 211 -12.55 -13.39 -2.36
CA HIS A 211 -12.75 -14.51 -1.44
C HIS A 211 -11.49 -14.88 -0.65
N THR A 212 -10.63 -13.93 -0.42
CA THR A 212 -9.32 -14.11 0.21
C THR A 212 -9.40 -13.89 1.71
N GLY A 213 -8.90 -14.82 2.49
CA GLY A 213 -8.72 -14.68 3.95
C GLY A 213 -7.39 -14.04 4.31
N ASP A 214 -7.15 -12.82 3.86
CA ASP A 214 -5.87 -12.13 3.97
C ASP A 214 -5.62 -11.63 5.39
N PHE A 215 -5.23 -12.54 6.31
CA PHE A 215 -4.90 -12.22 7.69
C PHE A 215 -3.73 -13.05 8.22
N SER A 216 -3.05 -12.52 9.22
CA SER A 216 -2.04 -13.21 10.04
C SER A 216 -2.01 -12.65 11.46
N LEU A 217 -1.51 -13.43 12.39
CA LEU A 217 -1.47 -13.11 13.81
C LEU A 217 -0.01 -13.02 14.28
N PHE A 218 0.28 -11.95 14.99
CA PHE A 218 1.57 -11.71 15.64
C PHE A 218 1.36 -11.39 17.10
N ARG A 219 2.43 -11.34 17.90
CA ARG A 219 2.38 -10.89 19.29
C ARG A 219 3.56 -9.99 19.61
N VAL A 220 3.26 -8.93 20.34
CA VAL A 220 4.28 -8.07 20.94
C VAL A 220 4.74 -8.67 22.25
N TYR A 221 6.06 -8.70 22.43
CA TYR A 221 6.72 -9.06 23.66
C TYR A 221 7.44 -7.87 24.27
N THR A 222 7.55 -7.88 25.58
CA THR A 222 8.22 -6.85 26.39
C THR A 222 9.18 -7.50 27.36
N ALA A 223 10.11 -6.74 27.92
CA ALA A 223 10.81 -7.16 29.12
C ALA A 223 9.81 -7.46 30.26
N PRO A 224 10.19 -8.22 31.30
CA PRO A 224 9.28 -8.59 32.40
C PRO A 224 8.68 -7.40 33.15
N ASP A 225 9.34 -6.23 33.11
CA ASP A 225 8.85 -4.97 33.68
C ASP A 225 7.87 -4.21 32.77
N GLY A 226 7.57 -4.74 31.58
CA GLY A 226 6.68 -4.14 30.57
C GLY A 226 7.36 -3.12 29.66
N SER A 227 8.67 -2.89 29.80
CA SER A 227 9.41 -2.00 28.91
C SER A 227 9.64 -2.63 27.54
N PRO A 228 9.68 -1.82 26.45
CA PRO A 228 10.11 -2.30 25.13
C PRO A 228 11.52 -2.85 25.16
N ALA A 229 11.73 -4.02 24.56
CA ALA A 229 13.02 -4.70 24.54
C ALA A 229 13.21 -5.42 23.21
N GLU A 230 14.46 -5.55 22.76
CA GLU A 230 14.86 -6.45 21.70
C GLU A 230 14.56 -7.91 22.10
N TYR A 231 14.53 -8.79 21.11
CA TYR A 231 14.24 -10.20 21.37
C TYR A 231 15.10 -10.77 22.52
N SER A 232 14.42 -11.41 23.45
CA SER A 232 15.02 -12.20 24.51
C SER A 232 14.08 -13.37 24.85
N PRO A 233 14.64 -14.59 25.16
CA PRO A 233 13.81 -15.70 25.63
C PRO A 233 13.11 -15.41 26.95
N ASN A 234 13.54 -14.41 27.71
CA ASN A 234 12.93 -13.99 28.97
C ASN A 234 11.82 -12.95 28.79
N ASN A 235 11.62 -12.43 27.58
CA ASN A 235 10.53 -11.49 27.33
C ASN A 235 9.17 -12.18 27.50
N VAL A 236 8.20 -11.40 27.91
CA VAL A 236 6.83 -11.86 28.19
C VAL A 236 5.83 -11.18 27.22
N PRO A 237 4.68 -11.81 26.92
CA PRO A 237 3.63 -11.16 26.15
C PRO A 237 3.25 -9.81 26.75
N MET A 238 3.14 -8.79 25.89
CA MET A 238 2.76 -7.44 26.28
C MET A 238 1.40 -7.44 26.98
N ASN A 239 1.30 -6.78 28.14
CA ASN A 239 0.02 -6.58 28.82
C ASN A 239 -0.69 -5.34 28.27
N VAL A 240 -1.89 -5.53 27.68
CA VAL A 240 -2.70 -4.47 27.10
C VAL A 240 -4.00 -4.31 27.87
N ALA A 241 -4.19 -3.12 28.45
CA ALA A 241 -5.33 -2.86 29.33
C ALA A 241 -6.69 -2.86 28.59
N LYS A 242 -6.71 -2.43 27.34
CA LYS A 242 -7.92 -2.29 26.51
C LYS A 242 -7.70 -2.82 25.10
N PRO A 243 -7.72 -4.15 24.90
CA PRO A 243 -7.73 -4.70 23.56
C PRO A 243 -9.06 -4.39 22.87
N LEU A 244 -9.07 -4.42 21.53
CA LEU A 244 -10.29 -4.22 20.76
C LEU A 244 -11.34 -5.27 21.08
N ALA A 245 -12.59 -4.84 21.16
CA ALA A 245 -13.74 -5.74 21.20
C ALA A 245 -14.06 -6.20 19.77
N ILE A 246 -14.23 -7.51 19.58
CA ILE A 246 -14.50 -8.13 18.28
C ILE A 246 -15.99 -8.45 18.18
N SER A 247 -16.69 -7.93 17.19
CA SER A 247 -18.14 -8.09 17.06
C SER A 247 -18.53 -9.26 16.17
N LEU A 248 -19.33 -10.19 16.72
CA LEU A 248 -19.98 -11.25 15.93
C LEU A 248 -21.25 -10.79 15.22
N ARG A 249 -21.75 -9.59 15.48
CA ARG A 249 -22.94 -9.05 14.78
C ARG A 249 -22.68 -8.84 13.29
N GLY A 250 -21.40 -8.58 12.95
CA GLY A 250 -20.98 -8.28 11.59
C GLY A 250 -21.44 -6.92 11.12
N VAL A 251 -21.64 -6.79 9.82
CA VAL A 251 -21.97 -5.55 9.12
C VAL A 251 -23.06 -5.84 8.09
N GLU A 252 -24.01 -4.91 7.92
CA GLU A 252 -25.05 -4.95 6.90
C GLU A 252 -24.90 -3.76 5.94
N GLU A 253 -25.56 -3.83 4.77
CA GLU A 253 -25.53 -2.75 3.80
C GLU A 253 -26.11 -1.47 4.42
N GLY A 254 -25.35 -0.37 4.34
CA GLY A 254 -25.72 0.93 4.91
C GLY A 254 -25.16 1.20 6.30
N ASP A 255 -24.58 0.21 6.98
CA ASP A 255 -23.97 0.40 8.28
C ASP A 255 -22.77 1.33 8.24
N PHE A 256 -22.60 2.11 9.30
CA PHE A 256 -21.42 2.95 9.50
C PHE A 256 -20.16 2.10 9.63
N THR A 257 -19.10 2.52 8.92
CA THR A 257 -17.78 1.93 9.02
C THR A 257 -16.71 3.00 9.27
N LEU A 258 -15.68 2.66 10.05
CA LEU A 258 -14.54 3.49 10.31
C LEU A 258 -13.27 2.65 10.14
N ILE A 259 -12.33 3.14 9.34
CA ILE A 259 -10.98 2.56 9.15
C ILE A 259 -9.97 3.43 9.89
N TYR A 260 -9.08 2.79 10.62
CA TYR A 260 -8.01 3.46 11.36
C TYR A 260 -6.65 2.87 10.96
N GLY A 261 -5.76 3.66 10.34
CA GLY A 261 -4.49 3.10 9.89
C GLY A 261 -3.53 4.11 9.28
N PHE A 262 -2.52 3.62 8.57
CA PHE A 262 -1.38 4.40 8.09
C PHE A 262 -1.33 4.45 6.55
N PRO A 263 -2.26 5.18 5.90
CA PRO A 263 -2.26 5.32 4.45
C PRO A 263 -0.96 5.97 3.95
N GLY A 264 -0.35 5.38 2.93
CA GLY A 264 0.98 5.75 2.46
C GLY A 264 1.01 7.06 1.69
N ARG A 265 0.29 7.14 0.55
CA ARG A 265 0.30 8.31 -0.31
C ARG A 265 -1.01 8.47 -1.09
N THR A 266 -1.45 9.72 -1.21
CA THR A 266 -2.44 10.20 -2.19
C THR A 266 -1.96 11.51 -2.81
N ASP A 267 -2.53 11.88 -3.96
CA ASP A 267 -2.17 13.06 -4.74
C ASP A 267 -3.46 13.85 -5.09
N SER A 268 -4.36 14.04 -4.10
CA SER A 268 -5.71 14.60 -4.29
C SER A 268 -5.70 16.09 -4.70
N TYR A 269 -4.60 16.79 -4.49
CA TYR A 269 -4.44 18.21 -4.78
C TYR A 269 -3.45 18.51 -5.89
N MET A 270 -3.04 17.47 -6.63
CA MET A 270 -2.22 17.62 -7.82
C MET A 270 -2.88 18.58 -8.82
N PRO A 271 -2.16 19.56 -9.41
CA PRO A 271 -2.71 20.45 -10.42
C PRO A 271 -3.25 19.68 -11.63
N VAL A 272 -4.35 20.16 -12.20
CA VAL A 272 -5.05 19.47 -13.31
C VAL A 272 -4.14 19.16 -14.50
N PRO A 273 -3.22 20.05 -14.96
CA PRO A 273 -2.29 19.72 -16.04
C PRO A 273 -1.40 18.53 -15.72
N GLU A 274 -1.00 18.36 -14.46
CA GLU A 274 -0.18 17.21 -14.04
C GLU A 274 -1.01 15.93 -13.93
N VAL A 275 -2.25 16.00 -13.39
CA VAL A 275 -3.18 14.85 -13.40
C VAL A 275 -3.43 14.39 -14.84
N LYS A 276 -3.67 15.33 -15.75
CA LYS A 276 -3.84 15.02 -17.18
C LYS A 276 -2.61 14.34 -17.76
N GLN A 277 -1.42 14.83 -17.45
CA GLN A 277 -0.16 14.20 -17.88
C GLN A 277 -0.02 12.77 -17.31
N GLN A 278 -0.40 12.56 -16.03
CA GLN A 278 -0.42 11.21 -15.46
C GLN A 278 -1.35 10.28 -16.26
N LEU A 279 -2.58 10.71 -16.52
CA LEU A 279 -3.60 9.89 -17.17
C LEU A 279 -3.32 9.64 -18.66
N ASP A 280 -2.82 10.64 -19.39
CA ASP A 280 -2.67 10.57 -20.84
C ASP A 280 -1.29 10.04 -21.28
N VAL A 281 -0.26 10.20 -20.44
CA VAL A 281 1.14 9.93 -20.82
C VAL A 281 1.83 8.96 -19.87
N MET A 282 1.92 9.31 -18.57
CA MET A 282 2.78 8.58 -17.64
C MET A 282 2.24 7.19 -17.30
N LEU A 283 0.96 7.10 -16.91
CA LEU A 283 0.34 5.82 -16.57
C LEU A 283 0.20 4.91 -17.80
N PRO A 284 -0.25 5.39 -18.99
CA PRO A 284 -0.26 4.57 -20.20
C PRO A 284 1.11 4.03 -20.58
N THR A 285 2.16 4.84 -20.43
CA THR A 285 3.54 4.39 -20.68
C THR A 285 3.96 3.28 -19.72
N ARG A 286 3.70 3.44 -18.42
CA ARG A 286 3.96 2.39 -17.42
C ARG A 286 3.20 1.09 -17.74
N VAL A 287 1.93 1.23 -18.10
CA VAL A 287 1.08 0.09 -18.47
C VAL A 287 1.65 -0.63 -19.70
N ALA A 288 2.02 0.11 -20.74
CA ALA A 288 2.59 -0.48 -21.96
C ALA A 288 3.93 -1.20 -21.68
N MET A 289 4.84 -0.56 -20.96
CA MET A 289 6.14 -1.16 -20.62
C MET A 289 5.96 -2.46 -19.79
N ARG A 290 5.10 -2.41 -18.77
CA ARG A 290 4.84 -3.60 -17.93
C ARG A 290 4.09 -4.70 -18.67
N HIS A 291 3.20 -4.34 -19.57
CA HIS A 291 2.50 -5.32 -20.41
C HIS A 291 3.50 -6.17 -21.20
N GLU A 292 4.52 -5.57 -21.81
CA GLU A 292 5.52 -6.31 -22.57
C GLU A 292 6.34 -7.27 -21.70
N VAL A 293 6.66 -6.85 -20.47
CA VAL A 293 7.36 -7.72 -19.49
C VAL A 293 6.47 -8.87 -19.07
N LEU A 294 5.25 -8.58 -18.63
CA LEU A 294 4.29 -9.56 -18.13
C LEU A 294 3.98 -10.61 -19.21
N ARG A 295 3.69 -10.18 -20.43
CA ARG A 295 3.44 -11.08 -21.56
C ARG A 295 4.63 -12.00 -21.83
N THR A 296 5.84 -11.48 -21.73
CA THR A 296 7.07 -12.26 -21.97
C THR A 296 7.28 -13.31 -20.88
N TRP A 297 7.12 -12.92 -19.62
CA TRP A 297 7.28 -13.83 -18.48
C TRP A 297 6.16 -14.87 -18.41
N ASP A 298 4.90 -14.46 -18.57
CA ASP A 298 3.74 -15.37 -18.56
C ASP A 298 3.89 -16.50 -19.58
N SER A 299 4.28 -16.15 -20.83
CA SER A 299 4.47 -17.15 -21.89
C SER A 299 5.54 -18.21 -21.55
N ALA A 300 6.57 -17.84 -20.78
CA ALA A 300 7.62 -18.76 -20.36
C ALA A 300 7.22 -19.55 -19.10
N MET A 301 6.56 -18.91 -18.15
CA MET A 301 6.10 -19.52 -16.88
C MET A 301 5.05 -20.63 -17.14
N ARG A 302 4.23 -20.50 -18.20
CA ARG A 302 3.22 -21.50 -18.56
C ARG A 302 3.80 -22.82 -19.04
N VAL A 303 5.02 -22.81 -19.58
CA VAL A 303 5.63 -23.99 -20.22
C VAL A 303 6.80 -24.56 -19.42
N ASP A 304 7.38 -23.78 -18.49
CA ASP A 304 8.55 -24.19 -17.70
C ASP A 304 8.30 -23.95 -16.19
N PRO A 305 8.11 -25.03 -15.41
CA PRO A 305 7.91 -24.93 -13.96
C PRO A 305 9.08 -24.26 -13.23
N LYS A 306 10.33 -24.41 -13.69
CA LYS A 306 11.50 -23.75 -13.11
C LYS A 306 11.42 -22.24 -13.31
N VAL A 307 11.09 -21.79 -14.51
CA VAL A 307 10.89 -20.36 -14.80
C VAL A 307 9.73 -19.80 -13.96
N LYS A 308 8.67 -20.59 -13.76
CA LYS A 308 7.55 -20.19 -12.90
C LYS A 308 8.01 -19.92 -11.47
N ILE A 309 8.81 -20.78 -10.88
CA ILE A 309 9.37 -20.58 -9.54
C ILE A 309 10.24 -19.32 -9.49
N GLN A 310 11.09 -19.09 -10.49
CA GLN A 310 11.98 -17.94 -10.56
C GLN A 310 11.26 -16.59 -10.73
N TYR A 311 10.14 -16.56 -11.46
CA TYR A 311 9.52 -15.31 -11.90
C TYR A 311 8.15 -15.01 -11.28
N ALA A 312 7.51 -15.92 -10.55
CA ALA A 312 6.17 -15.72 -10.02
C ALA A 312 6.05 -14.47 -9.10
N SER A 313 7.01 -14.27 -8.20
CA SER A 313 7.05 -13.11 -7.31
C SER A 313 7.29 -11.81 -8.07
N LYS A 314 8.24 -11.82 -9.01
CA LYS A 314 8.55 -10.68 -9.90
C LYS A 314 7.32 -10.32 -10.74
N TYR A 315 6.65 -11.33 -11.31
CA TYR A 315 5.41 -11.17 -12.08
C TYR A 315 4.33 -10.50 -11.25
N ALA A 316 4.02 -11.03 -10.07
CA ALA A 316 2.99 -10.47 -9.18
C ALA A 316 3.28 -9.01 -8.81
N SER A 317 4.53 -8.67 -8.50
CA SER A 317 4.94 -7.30 -8.20
C SER A 317 4.74 -6.34 -9.38
N VAL A 318 5.08 -6.77 -10.60
CA VAL A 318 4.89 -5.96 -11.82
C VAL A 318 3.41 -5.82 -12.15
N ALA A 319 2.65 -6.93 -12.07
CA ALA A 319 1.22 -6.99 -12.37
C ALA A 319 0.38 -6.12 -11.41
N ASN A 320 0.75 -6.08 -10.12
CA ASN A 320 0.05 -5.27 -9.12
C ASN A 320 -0.03 -3.78 -9.54
N GLY A 321 1.10 -3.18 -9.89
CA GLY A 321 1.12 -1.79 -10.36
C GLY A 321 0.46 -1.63 -11.75
N TRP A 322 0.65 -2.60 -12.65
CA TRP A 322 0.04 -2.61 -13.99
C TRP A 322 -1.49 -2.55 -13.90
N LYS A 323 -2.11 -3.43 -13.11
CA LYS A 323 -3.55 -3.44 -12.86
C LYS A 323 -4.05 -2.15 -12.22
N LYS A 324 -3.34 -1.68 -11.17
CA LYS A 324 -3.69 -0.44 -10.48
C LYS A 324 -3.79 0.74 -11.42
N TRP A 325 -2.80 0.92 -12.31
CA TRP A 325 -2.76 2.07 -13.21
C TRP A 325 -3.80 2.01 -14.31
N ILE A 326 -4.11 0.82 -14.84
CA ILE A 326 -5.24 0.66 -15.77
C ILE A 326 -6.53 1.09 -15.07
N GLY A 327 -6.80 0.59 -13.86
CA GLY A 327 -7.98 0.97 -13.09
C GLY A 327 -8.03 2.46 -12.74
N GLN A 328 -6.87 3.12 -12.51
CA GLN A 328 -6.82 4.57 -12.31
C GLN A 328 -7.25 5.34 -13.56
N ILE A 329 -6.74 4.95 -14.73
CA ILE A 329 -7.09 5.60 -16.01
C ILE A 329 -8.59 5.43 -16.29
N GLU A 330 -9.09 4.19 -16.24
CA GLU A 330 -10.49 3.88 -16.52
C GLU A 330 -11.44 4.49 -15.49
N GLY A 331 -11.12 4.36 -14.21
CA GLY A 331 -11.94 4.93 -13.13
C GLY A 331 -12.07 6.45 -13.21
N MET A 332 -10.98 7.16 -13.51
CA MET A 332 -11.02 8.62 -13.72
C MET A 332 -11.88 9.03 -14.92
N ALA A 333 -11.80 8.26 -16.01
CA ALA A 333 -12.62 8.51 -17.21
C ALA A 333 -14.12 8.31 -16.93
N GLU A 334 -14.49 7.22 -16.28
CA GLU A 334 -15.90 6.86 -16.04
C GLU A 334 -16.64 7.80 -15.11
N VAL A 335 -15.95 8.41 -14.12
CA VAL A 335 -16.57 9.38 -13.22
C VAL A 335 -16.38 10.83 -13.66
N SER A 336 -15.86 11.10 -14.85
CA SER A 336 -15.44 12.42 -15.30
C SER A 336 -14.58 13.12 -14.23
N GLY A 337 -13.64 12.35 -13.67
CA GLY A 337 -12.83 12.78 -12.52
C GLY A 337 -11.99 14.02 -12.85
N LEU A 338 -11.40 14.06 -14.05
CA LEU A 338 -10.61 15.21 -14.51
C LEU A 338 -11.44 16.49 -14.59
N ASP A 339 -12.70 16.42 -15.10
CA ASP A 339 -13.61 17.58 -15.16
C ASP A 339 -13.97 18.08 -13.76
N THR A 340 -14.17 17.16 -12.82
CA THR A 340 -14.44 17.50 -11.41
C THR A 340 -13.24 18.18 -10.75
N LEU A 341 -12.04 17.70 -11.01
CA LEU A 341 -10.81 18.34 -10.55
C LEU A 341 -10.59 19.69 -11.20
N ALA A 342 -10.85 19.83 -12.51
CA ALA A 342 -10.77 21.09 -13.23
C ALA A 342 -11.78 22.13 -12.70
N ALA A 343 -13.02 21.72 -12.39
CA ALA A 343 -14.00 22.61 -11.77
C ALA A 343 -13.57 23.03 -10.34
N ARG A 344 -12.88 22.17 -9.59
CA ARG A 344 -12.29 22.53 -8.29
C ARG A 344 -11.15 23.53 -8.46
N GLU A 345 -10.23 23.28 -9.40
CA GLU A 345 -9.10 24.15 -9.71
C GLU A 345 -9.59 25.54 -10.17
N ALA A 346 -10.58 25.60 -11.05
CA ALA A 346 -11.18 26.85 -11.51
C ALA A 346 -11.76 27.70 -10.36
N ARG A 347 -12.38 27.08 -9.35
CA ARG A 347 -12.87 27.79 -8.16
C ARG A 347 -11.70 28.41 -7.36
N VAL A 348 -10.60 27.69 -7.20
CA VAL A 348 -9.41 28.22 -6.51
C VAL A 348 -8.73 29.32 -7.34
N ALA A 349 -8.64 29.15 -8.66
CA ALA A 349 -8.12 30.16 -9.57
C ALA A 349 -8.98 31.46 -9.54
N ALA A 350 -10.30 31.32 -9.45
CA ALA A 350 -11.22 32.46 -9.35
C ALA A 350 -11.15 33.15 -7.96
N PHE A 351 -10.64 32.49 -6.94
CA PHE A 351 -10.60 33.00 -5.57
C PHE A 351 -9.63 34.19 -5.43
N SER A 352 -8.56 34.22 -6.24
CA SER A 352 -7.59 35.33 -6.23
C SER A 352 -6.86 35.48 -7.56
N PRO A 353 -6.31 36.68 -7.87
CA PRO A 353 -5.39 36.86 -9.01
C PRO A 353 -4.17 35.95 -8.97
N GLN A 354 -3.64 35.69 -7.76
CA GLN A 354 -2.53 34.75 -7.56
C GLN A 354 -2.91 33.32 -7.95
N GLY A 355 -4.16 32.90 -7.67
CA GLY A 355 -4.65 31.57 -8.07
C GLY A 355 -4.62 31.36 -9.56
N ARG A 356 -5.04 32.36 -10.36
CA ARG A 356 -4.97 32.31 -11.82
C ARG A 356 -3.52 32.22 -12.31
N ALA A 357 -2.64 33.07 -11.78
CA ALA A 357 -1.23 33.06 -12.15
C ALA A 357 -0.54 31.71 -11.85
N LEU A 358 -0.89 31.07 -10.74
CA LEU A 358 -0.37 29.74 -10.38
C LEU A 358 -0.86 28.64 -11.32
N THR A 359 -2.15 28.62 -11.67
CA THR A 359 -2.67 27.60 -12.61
C THR A 359 -2.05 27.73 -13.99
N GLU A 360 -1.88 28.96 -14.50
CA GLU A 360 -1.18 29.23 -15.75
C GLU A 360 0.29 28.79 -15.70
N ARG A 361 0.98 29.11 -14.60
CA ARG A 361 2.37 28.67 -14.36
C ARG A 361 2.47 27.15 -14.35
N PHE A 362 1.61 26.44 -13.63
CA PHE A 362 1.64 24.97 -13.57
C PHE A 362 1.41 24.35 -14.96
N ALA A 363 0.51 24.91 -15.76
CA ALA A 363 0.30 24.43 -17.12
C ALA A 363 1.56 24.58 -17.99
N GLN A 364 2.23 25.74 -17.95
CA GLN A 364 3.44 26.02 -18.71
C GLN A 364 4.62 25.16 -18.24
N GLU A 365 4.83 25.08 -16.92
CA GLU A 365 5.94 24.28 -16.37
C GLU A 365 5.73 22.79 -16.60
N ASN A 366 4.49 22.29 -16.45
CA ASN A 366 4.18 20.89 -16.70
C ASN A 366 4.48 20.51 -18.16
N GLN A 367 4.08 21.35 -19.12
CA GLN A 367 4.40 21.16 -20.53
C GLN A 367 5.90 21.16 -20.80
N ARG A 368 6.65 22.08 -20.17
CA ARG A 368 8.11 22.17 -20.29
C ARG A 368 8.84 20.93 -19.73
N LEU A 369 8.33 20.37 -18.64
CA LEU A 369 8.93 19.23 -17.94
C LEU A 369 8.51 17.87 -18.54
N GLU A 370 7.48 17.82 -19.35
CA GLU A 370 6.85 16.58 -19.82
C GLU A 370 7.85 15.62 -20.44
N ARG A 371 8.68 16.10 -21.37
CA ARG A 371 9.65 15.27 -22.07
C ARG A 371 10.68 14.65 -21.13
N ASP A 372 11.26 15.43 -20.22
CA ASP A 372 12.28 14.94 -19.30
C ASP A 372 11.67 14.00 -18.25
N ARG A 373 10.46 14.30 -17.75
CA ARG A 373 9.70 13.40 -16.88
C ARG A 373 9.40 12.07 -17.56
N TRP A 374 8.97 12.13 -18.81
CA TRP A 374 8.64 10.93 -19.59
C TRP A 374 9.88 10.10 -19.87
N THR A 375 11.00 10.74 -20.22
CA THR A 375 12.29 10.06 -20.39
C THR A 375 12.73 9.40 -19.06
N ALA A 376 12.66 10.12 -17.94
CA ALA A 376 12.97 9.56 -16.63
C ALA A 376 12.10 8.35 -16.29
N LEU A 377 10.83 8.38 -16.68
CA LEU A 377 9.91 7.26 -16.50
C LEU A 377 10.35 5.99 -17.24
N TYR A 378 10.82 6.11 -18.48
CA TYR A 378 11.34 4.95 -19.22
C TYR A 378 12.54 4.33 -18.51
N TYR A 379 13.47 5.11 -17.97
CA TYR A 379 14.56 4.57 -17.15
C TYR A 379 14.04 3.86 -15.90
N GLN A 380 13.05 4.45 -15.21
CA GLN A 380 12.44 3.84 -14.01
C GLN A 380 11.73 2.51 -14.30
N GLU A 381 11.16 2.34 -15.49
CA GLU A 381 10.52 1.09 -15.90
C GLU A 381 11.52 0.08 -16.49
N LEU A 382 12.58 0.54 -17.18
CA LEU A 382 13.58 -0.33 -17.80
C LEU A 382 14.57 -0.91 -16.77
N LEU A 383 15.22 -0.03 -15.96
CA LEU A 383 16.36 -0.43 -15.13
C LEU A 383 16.06 -1.58 -14.15
N PRO A 384 14.94 -1.60 -13.42
CA PRO A 384 14.66 -2.68 -12.47
C PRO A 384 14.12 -3.96 -13.13
N ARG A 385 13.82 -3.93 -14.43
CA ARG A 385 13.23 -5.06 -15.17
C ARG A 385 14.14 -5.63 -16.24
N TRP A 386 15.37 -5.16 -16.30
CA TRP A 386 16.44 -5.71 -17.10
C TRP A 386 17.55 -6.21 -16.17
N GLU A 387 17.48 -7.47 -15.82
CA GLU A 387 18.32 -8.09 -14.79
C GLU A 387 19.82 -8.10 -15.19
N LEU A 388 20.12 -8.07 -16.50
CA LEU A 388 21.49 -7.88 -17.00
C LEU A 388 22.10 -6.55 -16.51
N VAL A 389 21.31 -5.50 -16.31
CA VAL A 389 21.76 -4.23 -15.72
C VAL A 389 22.12 -4.43 -14.24
N THR A 390 21.33 -5.20 -13.51
CA THR A 390 21.61 -5.56 -12.13
C THR A 390 22.86 -6.42 -12.03
N TRP A 391 23.01 -7.42 -12.92
CA TRP A 391 24.23 -8.22 -13.04
C TRP A 391 25.47 -7.37 -13.29
N SER A 392 25.40 -6.46 -14.26
CA SER A 392 26.48 -5.52 -14.56
C SER A 392 26.90 -4.73 -13.33
N ARG A 393 25.95 -4.19 -12.58
CA ARG A 393 26.19 -3.41 -11.37
C ARG A 393 26.85 -4.25 -10.25
N LEU A 394 26.30 -5.41 -9.95
CA LEU A 394 26.80 -6.30 -8.88
C LEU A 394 28.18 -6.83 -9.22
N THR A 395 28.39 -7.23 -10.49
CA THR A 395 29.68 -7.76 -10.96
C THR A 395 30.76 -6.68 -10.96
N ALA A 396 30.45 -5.46 -11.41
CA ALA A 396 31.40 -4.35 -11.35
C ALA A 396 31.79 -4.01 -9.90
N ALA A 397 30.81 -4.00 -8.98
CA ALA A 397 31.06 -3.77 -7.55
C ALA A 397 31.92 -4.90 -6.95
N TYR A 398 31.61 -6.15 -7.25
CA TYR A 398 32.40 -7.30 -6.83
C TYR A 398 33.87 -7.22 -7.33
N LEU A 399 34.08 -7.01 -8.62
CA LEU A 399 35.43 -6.90 -9.20
C LEU A 399 36.22 -5.73 -8.63
N LYS A 400 35.56 -4.61 -8.33
CA LYS A 400 36.18 -3.47 -7.65
C LYS A 400 36.64 -3.83 -6.23
N SER A 401 35.77 -4.45 -5.42
CA SER A 401 36.12 -4.90 -4.07
C SER A 401 37.23 -5.93 -4.10
N ALA A 402 37.25 -6.88 -5.06
CA ALA A 402 38.31 -7.85 -5.24
C ALA A 402 39.66 -7.16 -5.56
N ALA A 403 39.67 -6.17 -6.42
CA ALA A 403 40.86 -5.39 -6.76
C ALA A 403 41.42 -4.58 -5.56
N MET A 404 40.52 -4.16 -4.64
CA MET A 404 40.90 -3.43 -3.41
C MET A 404 41.32 -4.35 -2.26
N GLY A 405 41.14 -5.67 -2.37
CA GLY A 405 41.42 -6.64 -1.31
C GLY A 405 40.36 -6.61 -0.19
N ASP A 406 39.15 -6.12 -0.47
CA ASP A 406 38.04 -6.06 0.50
C ASP A 406 37.48 -7.47 0.80
N ASN A 407 36.66 -7.56 1.86
CA ASN A 407 35.86 -8.77 2.11
C ASN A 407 34.83 -8.97 1.01
N LEU A 408 34.81 -10.13 0.38
CA LEU A 408 33.97 -10.48 -0.78
C LEU A 408 32.70 -11.25 -0.43
N ASP A 409 32.45 -11.56 0.85
CA ASP A 409 31.29 -12.38 1.25
C ASP A 409 29.96 -11.73 0.81
N LYS A 410 29.78 -10.46 1.13
CA LYS A 410 28.56 -9.69 0.73
C LYS A 410 28.42 -9.55 -0.77
N PRO A 411 29.43 -9.11 -1.55
CA PRO A 411 29.33 -9.04 -3.01
C PRO A 411 29.03 -10.40 -3.67
N ARG A 412 29.65 -11.48 -3.17
CA ARG A 412 29.41 -12.85 -3.66
C ARG A 412 27.99 -13.33 -3.32
N ALA A 413 27.52 -13.08 -2.11
CA ALA A 413 26.14 -13.39 -1.72
C ALA A 413 25.12 -12.70 -2.63
N ALA A 414 25.29 -11.41 -2.90
CA ALA A 414 24.40 -10.66 -3.80
C ALA A 414 24.37 -11.20 -5.24
N LEU A 415 25.52 -11.65 -5.76
CA LEU A 415 25.56 -12.32 -7.06
C LEU A 415 24.84 -13.68 -7.00
N ARG A 416 25.05 -14.48 -5.96
CA ARG A 416 24.36 -15.78 -5.78
C ARG A 416 22.84 -15.60 -5.72
N GLU A 417 22.37 -14.61 -4.98
CA GLU A 417 20.96 -14.26 -4.89
C GLU A 417 20.36 -13.91 -6.26
N LEU A 418 21.02 -13.05 -7.04
CA LEU A 418 20.56 -12.73 -8.41
C LEU A 418 20.42 -13.99 -9.26
N TYR A 419 21.43 -14.88 -9.23
CA TYR A 419 21.43 -16.07 -10.09
C TYR A 419 20.40 -17.14 -9.70
N GLN A 420 19.87 -17.12 -8.48
CA GLN A 420 18.80 -18.03 -8.07
C GLN A 420 17.54 -17.83 -8.94
N ASP A 421 17.19 -16.56 -9.19
CA ASP A 421 15.96 -16.18 -9.83
C ASP A 421 16.12 -15.58 -11.23
N TRP A 422 17.33 -15.55 -11.77
CA TRP A 422 17.61 -14.96 -13.07
C TRP A 422 17.67 -16.00 -14.17
N ASN A 423 16.96 -15.72 -15.27
CA ASN A 423 17.07 -16.44 -16.53
C ASN A 423 17.55 -15.49 -17.62
N PRO A 424 18.85 -15.50 -18.00
CA PRO A 424 19.43 -14.53 -18.93
C PRO A 424 18.73 -14.46 -20.29
N GLU A 425 18.23 -15.58 -20.84
CA GLU A 425 17.54 -15.57 -22.13
C GLU A 425 16.13 -14.97 -22.01
N LEU A 426 15.40 -15.27 -20.95
CA LEU A 426 14.10 -14.68 -20.71
C LEU A 426 14.21 -13.18 -20.44
N ASP A 427 15.21 -12.77 -19.65
CA ASP A 427 15.56 -11.37 -19.39
C ASP A 427 15.88 -10.62 -20.68
N ARG A 428 16.72 -11.22 -21.56
CA ARG A 428 17.01 -10.68 -22.89
C ARG A 428 15.75 -10.46 -23.73
N ARG A 429 14.85 -11.44 -23.75
CA ARG A 429 13.58 -11.35 -24.51
C ARG A 429 12.69 -10.23 -23.97
N ALA A 430 12.64 -10.05 -22.65
CA ALA A 430 11.92 -8.95 -22.02
C ALA A 430 12.59 -7.60 -22.37
N ALA A 431 13.91 -7.50 -22.29
CA ALA A 431 14.66 -6.29 -22.60
C ALA A 431 14.48 -5.85 -24.07
N VAL A 432 14.49 -6.77 -25.02
CA VAL A 432 14.20 -6.47 -26.45
C VAL A 432 12.85 -5.77 -26.59
N ARG A 433 11.82 -6.26 -25.91
CA ARG A 433 10.47 -5.69 -25.98
C ARG A 433 10.37 -4.35 -25.25
N LEU A 434 11.03 -4.21 -24.08
CA LEU A 434 11.08 -2.96 -23.34
C LEU A 434 11.76 -1.85 -24.14
N ILE A 435 12.89 -2.15 -24.78
CA ILE A 435 13.64 -1.19 -25.62
C ILE A 435 12.82 -0.85 -26.87
N ALA A 436 12.14 -1.82 -27.48
CA ALA A 436 11.27 -1.56 -28.63
C ALA A 436 10.10 -0.65 -28.24
N ALA A 437 9.46 -0.89 -27.09
CA ALA A 437 8.38 -0.04 -26.57
C ALA A 437 8.86 1.39 -26.28
N TRP A 438 10.07 1.56 -25.75
CA TRP A 438 10.68 2.88 -25.58
C TRP A 438 10.90 3.55 -26.93
N ASN A 439 11.57 2.88 -27.86
CA ASN A 439 11.92 3.42 -29.17
C ASN A 439 10.72 3.73 -30.09
N ALA A 440 9.57 3.10 -29.83
CA ALA A 440 8.34 3.36 -30.59
C ALA A 440 7.77 4.77 -30.35
N ASN A 441 8.22 5.49 -29.31
CA ASN A 441 7.72 6.81 -28.97
C ASN A 441 8.64 7.95 -29.44
N ALA A 442 8.34 8.51 -30.61
CA ALA A 442 9.14 9.57 -31.22
C ALA A 442 9.16 10.90 -30.44
N GLN A 443 8.26 11.09 -29.49
CA GLN A 443 8.19 12.33 -28.68
C GLN A 443 9.18 12.32 -27.50
N VAL A 444 9.69 11.15 -27.15
CA VAL A 444 10.62 10.98 -26.02
C VAL A 444 12.06 11.02 -26.52
N ALA A 445 12.95 11.60 -25.73
CA ALA A 445 14.39 11.48 -25.97
C ALA A 445 14.79 10.01 -25.76
N HIS A 446 15.44 9.44 -26.74
CA HIS A 446 16.01 8.09 -26.64
C HIS A 446 17.33 8.13 -25.87
N SER A 447 17.73 6.97 -25.33
CA SER A 447 19.10 6.78 -24.89
C SER A 447 20.06 7.02 -26.08
N GLU A 448 21.14 7.73 -25.87
CA GLU A 448 22.21 7.87 -26.85
C GLU A 448 23.02 6.57 -27.02
N LEU A 449 22.85 5.64 -26.07
CA LEU A 449 23.45 4.32 -26.14
C LEU A 449 22.70 3.42 -27.12
N ASP A 450 23.43 2.71 -27.94
CA ASP A 450 22.84 1.59 -28.70
C ASP A 450 22.57 0.41 -27.73
N LEU A 451 21.39 0.45 -27.12
CA LEU A 451 20.96 -0.60 -26.17
C LEU A 451 20.72 -1.96 -26.89
N SER A 452 20.50 -1.97 -28.21
CA SER A 452 20.22 -3.19 -28.96
C SER A 452 21.42 -4.14 -28.96
N ARG A 453 22.64 -3.61 -28.90
CA ARG A 453 23.87 -4.41 -28.82
C ARG A 453 23.93 -5.33 -27.61
N PHE A 454 23.28 -4.94 -26.48
CA PHE A 454 23.25 -5.72 -25.24
C PHE A 454 22.12 -6.74 -25.21
N THR A 455 21.21 -6.72 -26.18
CA THR A 455 20.07 -7.64 -26.27
C THR A 455 20.30 -8.75 -27.29
N GLN A 456 21.50 -8.88 -27.83
CA GLN A 456 21.87 -9.97 -28.73
C GLN A 456 21.97 -11.30 -27.96
N ALA A 457 21.59 -12.40 -28.61
CA ALA A 457 21.61 -13.72 -27.96
C ALA A 457 23.00 -14.10 -27.42
N GLY A 458 24.07 -13.75 -28.13
CA GLY A 458 25.44 -13.98 -27.72
C GLY A 458 25.82 -13.29 -26.39
N VAL A 459 25.21 -12.13 -26.07
CA VAL A 459 25.45 -11.46 -24.81
C VAL A 459 24.81 -12.22 -23.64
N ALA A 460 23.57 -12.65 -23.79
CA ALA A 460 22.90 -13.42 -22.74
C ALA A 460 23.55 -14.79 -22.51
N SER A 461 23.95 -15.49 -23.58
CA SER A 461 24.56 -16.81 -23.50
C SER A 461 26.01 -16.79 -22.98
N SER A 462 26.68 -15.64 -23.01
CA SER A 462 28.07 -15.49 -22.52
C SER A 462 28.16 -15.01 -21.07
N VAL A 463 27.02 -14.85 -20.38
CA VAL A 463 27.01 -14.54 -18.93
C VAL A 463 27.73 -15.66 -18.16
N PRO A 464 28.80 -15.33 -17.39
CA PRO A 464 29.60 -16.34 -16.68
C PRO A 464 28.74 -17.12 -15.67
N ALA A 465 28.92 -18.43 -15.62
CA ALA A 465 28.35 -19.24 -14.54
C ALA A 465 29.04 -18.93 -13.21
N LEU A 466 28.28 -18.95 -12.11
CA LEU A 466 28.86 -18.83 -10.78
C LEU A 466 29.70 -20.05 -10.41
N PRO A 467 30.82 -19.86 -9.70
CA PRO A 467 31.58 -20.98 -9.13
C PRO A 467 30.75 -21.75 -8.11
N ALA A 468 30.97 -23.04 -8.02
CA ALA A 468 30.43 -23.88 -6.94
C ALA A 468 30.88 -23.33 -5.56
N GLU A 469 30.18 -23.71 -4.52
CA GLU A 469 30.55 -23.30 -3.16
C GLU A 469 31.96 -23.80 -2.81
N GLY A 470 32.79 -22.92 -2.28
CA GLY A 470 34.20 -23.20 -1.96
C GLY A 470 35.16 -23.19 -3.16
N ALA A 471 34.70 -23.07 -4.40
CA ALA A 471 35.53 -23.01 -5.59
C ALA A 471 36.17 -21.63 -5.81
N SER A 472 37.29 -21.59 -6.57
CA SER A 472 37.93 -20.34 -6.99
C SER A 472 37.02 -19.53 -7.90
N TRP A 473 37.07 -18.21 -7.76
CA TRP A 473 36.33 -17.21 -8.61
C TRP A 473 37.17 -16.75 -9.82
N ASP A 474 38.42 -17.21 -9.99
CA ASP A 474 39.34 -16.73 -11.05
C ASP A 474 38.74 -16.88 -12.45
N GLY A 475 38.06 -18.01 -12.71
CA GLY A 475 37.38 -18.27 -13.98
C GLY A 475 36.20 -17.32 -14.24
N PHE A 476 35.42 -17.07 -13.19
CA PHE A 476 34.36 -16.10 -13.23
C PHE A 476 34.87 -14.67 -13.50
N ASP A 477 35.93 -14.28 -12.76
CA ASP A 477 36.57 -12.97 -12.89
C ASP A 477 37.07 -12.69 -14.30
N ALA A 478 37.75 -13.67 -14.91
CA ALA A 478 38.25 -13.54 -16.26
C ALA A 478 37.14 -13.36 -17.30
N GLN A 479 36.07 -14.18 -17.22
CA GLN A 479 34.93 -14.09 -18.13
C GLN A 479 34.13 -12.82 -17.89
N ALA A 480 33.90 -12.44 -16.65
CA ALA A 480 33.16 -11.23 -16.29
C ALA A 480 33.86 -9.96 -16.78
N LYS A 481 35.20 -9.88 -16.64
CA LYS A 481 36.00 -8.75 -17.14
C LYS A 481 35.93 -8.61 -18.67
N ALA A 482 35.78 -9.72 -19.39
CA ALA A 482 35.67 -9.74 -20.85
C ALA A 482 34.24 -9.55 -21.36
N HIS A 483 33.23 -9.60 -20.48
CA HIS A 483 31.82 -9.58 -20.88
C HIS A 483 31.38 -8.21 -21.38
N ALA A 484 30.71 -8.16 -22.54
CA ALA A 484 30.30 -6.93 -23.23
C ALA A 484 29.38 -6.01 -22.37
N ALA A 485 28.57 -6.59 -21.48
CA ALA A 485 27.64 -5.84 -20.62
C ALA A 485 28.24 -5.40 -19.28
N LEU A 486 29.53 -5.65 -18.97
CA LEU A 486 30.09 -5.29 -17.66
C LEU A 486 29.94 -3.80 -17.32
N GLY A 487 30.07 -2.91 -18.29
CA GLY A 487 29.92 -1.46 -18.13
C GLY A 487 28.49 -0.92 -18.29
N LEU A 488 27.50 -1.77 -18.64
CA LEU A 488 26.15 -1.34 -19.02
C LEU A 488 25.47 -0.50 -17.92
N SER A 489 25.53 -0.96 -16.66
CA SER A 489 24.90 -0.25 -15.55
C SER A 489 25.53 1.13 -15.29
N GLY A 490 26.84 1.26 -15.51
CA GLY A 490 27.59 2.53 -15.39
C GLY A 490 27.12 3.54 -16.44
N MET A 491 27.08 3.12 -17.71
CA MET A 491 26.64 3.94 -18.83
C MET A 491 25.19 4.43 -18.67
N LEU A 492 24.25 3.52 -18.36
CA LEU A 492 22.85 3.89 -18.14
C LEU A 492 22.67 4.83 -16.93
N ARG A 493 23.46 4.63 -15.87
CA ARG A 493 23.44 5.52 -14.70
C ARG A 493 23.96 6.90 -15.04
N GLU A 494 25.01 7.02 -15.85
CA GLU A 494 25.57 8.29 -16.27
C GLU A 494 24.54 9.12 -17.07
N GLU A 495 23.87 8.50 -18.06
CA GLU A 495 22.79 9.16 -18.79
C GLU A 495 21.62 9.57 -17.88
N PHE A 496 21.17 8.66 -17.01
CA PHE A 496 20.08 8.97 -16.08
C PHE A 496 20.46 10.09 -15.10
N ASN A 497 21.68 10.11 -14.58
CA ASN A 497 22.16 11.19 -13.70
C ASN A 497 22.24 12.53 -14.46
N ALA A 498 22.66 12.54 -15.71
CA ALA A 498 22.67 13.74 -16.54
C ALA A 498 21.25 14.28 -16.78
N LEU A 499 20.27 13.40 -17.01
CA LEU A 499 18.85 13.75 -17.08
C LEU A 499 18.36 14.33 -15.75
N MET A 500 18.63 13.67 -14.64
CA MET A 500 18.19 14.12 -13.31
C MET A 500 18.84 15.43 -12.88
N ALA A 501 20.08 15.72 -13.32
CA ALA A 501 20.74 16.99 -13.07
C ALA A 501 20.00 18.17 -13.73
N ARG A 502 19.33 17.96 -14.86
CA ARG A 502 18.47 18.96 -15.50
C ARG A 502 17.07 19.01 -14.88
N LEU A 503 16.49 17.84 -14.61
CA LEU A 503 15.10 17.71 -14.16
C LEU A 503 14.92 18.15 -12.70
N SER A 504 15.81 17.74 -11.78
CA SER A 504 15.63 17.97 -10.34
C SER A 504 15.51 19.45 -9.92
N PRO A 505 16.30 20.39 -10.45
CA PRO A 505 16.13 21.81 -10.11
C PRO A 505 14.78 22.37 -10.59
N ALA A 506 14.33 21.94 -11.77
CA ALA A 506 13.06 22.36 -12.34
C ALA A 506 11.85 21.75 -11.57
N GLU A 507 11.96 20.50 -11.14
CA GLU A 507 10.99 19.89 -10.24
C GLU A 507 10.94 20.59 -8.88
N SER A 508 12.08 20.98 -8.32
CA SER A 508 12.14 21.74 -7.08
C SER A 508 11.45 23.10 -7.21
N ALA A 509 11.63 23.79 -8.33
CA ALA A 509 10.93 25.03 -8.63
C ALA A 509 9.41 24.84 -8.78
N TYR A 510 8.98 23.77 -9.46
CA TYR A 510 7.58 23.39 -9.56
C TYR A 510 6.99 23.12 -8.17
N GLN A 511 7.67 22.30 -7.36
CA GLN A 511 7.22 21.95 -5.99
C GLN A 511 7.16 23.17 -5.06
N SER A 512 7.98 24.18 -5.24
CA SER A 512 7.89 25.43 -4.48
C SER A 512 6.54 26.14 -4.71
N GLY A 513 6.01 26.10 -5.93
CA GLY A 513 4.69 26.63 -6.27
C GLY A 513 3.53 25.85 -5.62
N MET A 514 3.73 24.58 -5.31
CA MET A 514 2.71 23.75 -4.63
C MET A 514 2.40 24.26 -3.21
N LYS A 515 3.35 24.85 -2.52
CA LYS A 515 3.10 25.45 -1.20
C LYS A 515 2.09 26.59 -1.29
N ASP A 516 2.28 27.53 -2.24
CA ASP A 516 1.37 28.64 -2.46
C ASP A 516 0.02 28.16 -2.97
N TRP A 517 0.01 27.18 -3.86
CA TRP A 517 -1.21 26.53 -4.36
C TRP A 517 -2.03 25.90 -3.23
N MET A 518 -1.38 25.16 -2.33
CA MET A 518 -2.06 24.56 -1.19
C MET A 518 -2.54 25.59 -0.16
N ALA A 519 -1.82 26.69 0.02
CA ALA A 519 -2.30 27.81 0.85
C ALA A 519 -3.61 28.40 0.30
N LEU A 520 -3.71 28.57 -1.02
CA LEU A 520 -4.96 29.03 -1.68
C LEU A 520 -6.08 28.00 -1.60
N GLN A 521 -5.78 26.70 -1.74
CA GLN A 521 -6.77 25.62 -1.54
C GLN A 521 -7.37 25.67 -0.13
N LEU A 522 -6.52 25.85 0.88
CA LEU A 522 -6.96 25.97 2.28
C LEU A 522 -7.80 27.23 2.49
N ALA A 523 -7.39 28.39 1.95
CA ALA A 523 -8.10 29.66 2.07
C ALA A 523 -9.48 29.59 1.36
N ALA A 524 -9.53 29.05 0.14
CA ALA A 524 -10.78 28.87 -0.61
C ALA A 524 -11.75 27.90 0.08
N ALA A 525 -11.23 26.83 0.68
CA ALA A 525 -12.04 25.90 1.47
C ALA A 525 -12.62 26.60 2.70
N ALA A 526 -11.80 27.33 3.45
CA ALA A 526 -12.21 28.06 4.65
C ALA A 526 -13.27 29.14 4.33
N ALA A 527 -13.10 29.90 3.24
CA ALA A 527 -14.07 30.88 2.79
C ALA A 527 -15.44 30.24 2.44
N GLY A 528 -15.43 28.99 1.99
CA GLY A 528 -16.65 28.18 1.75
C GLY A 528 -17.15 27.42 2.98
N ASN A 529 -16.64 27.72 4.16
CA ASN A 529 -16.91 27.00 5.42
C ASN A 529 -16.72 25.48 5.31
N ARG A 530 -15.66 25.06 4.60
CA ARG A 530 -15.29 23.66 4.39
C ARG A 530 -13.91 23.39 4.96
N GLN A 531 -13.71 22.17 5.43
CA GLN A 531 -12.40 21.65 5.76
C GLN A 531 -12.00 20.61 4.71
N ILE A 532 -10.72 20.52 4.42
CA ILE A 532 -10.13 19.54 3.51
C ILE A 532 -9.13 18.69 4.28
N ALA A 533 -9.13 17.39 4.00
CA ALA A 533 -8.17 16.46 4.59
C ALA A 533 -6.82 16.58 3.85
N ALA A 534 -5.72 16.46 4.59
CA ALA A 534 -4.40 16.39 3.97
C ALA A 534 -4.21 15.06 3.23
N ASP A 535 -3.46 15.10 2.13
CA ASP A 535 -3.03 13.88 1.46
C ASP A 535 -2.32 12.90 2.42
N ALA A 536 -2.47 11.61 2.15
CA ALA A 536 -1.81 10.57 2.90
C ALA A 536 -0.28 10.66 2.79
N ASN A 537 0.43 10.39 3.88
CA ASN A 537 1.88 10.45 3.97
C ASN A 537 2.46 9.48 5.00
N SER A 538 1.84 8.31 5.18
CA SER A 538 2.20 7.28 6.17
C SER A 538 2.11 7.76 7.62
N THR A 539 1.17 8.67 7.91
CA THR A 539 0.78 9.04 9.27
C THR A 539 -0.54 8.38 9.63
N LEU A 540 -0.79 8.24 10.93
CA LEU A 540 -2.04 7.67 11.43
C LEU A 540 -3.25 8.51 11.02
N ARG A 541 -4.24 7.87 10.40
CA ARG A 541 -5.45 8.52 9.86
C ARG A 541 -6.71 7.74 10.17
N VAL A 542 -7.80 8.46 10.15
CA VAL A 542 -9.17 7.96 10.27
C VAL A 542 -9.91 8.24 8.96
N ALA A 543 -10.52 7.19 8.38
CA ALA A 543 -11.43 7.30 7.25
C ALA A 543 -12.76 6.65 7.63
N TYR A 544 -13.88 7.29 7.30
CA TYR A 544 -15.21 6.78 7.66
C TYR A 544 -16.14 6.78 6.46
N GLY A 545 -17.12 5.88 6.47
CA GLY A 545 -18.04 5.68 5.37
C GLY A 545 -19.18 4.76 5.75
N ARG A 546 -19.72 4.05 4.76
CA ARG A 546 -20.76 3.03 4.96
C ARG A 546 -20.37 1.74 4.24
N ALA A 547 -20.73 0.61 4.85
CA ALA A 547 -20.71 -0.67 4.16
C ALA A 547 -21.73 -0.67 3.02
N GLY A 548 -21.37 -1.25 1.90
CA GLY A 548 -22.29 -1.37 0.78
C GLY A 548 -21.61 -1.69 -0.54
N GLY A 549 -22.35 -2.44 -1.36
CA GLY A 549 -22.00 -2.69 -2.74
C GLY A 549 -22.14 -1.45 -3.63
N PHE A 550 -21.99 -1.64 -4.93
CA PHE A 550 -22.18 -0.59 -5.95
C PHE A 550 -22.42 -1.22 -7.33
N SER A 551 -22.76 -0.42 -8.32
CA SER A 551 -22.87 -0.86 -9.71
C SER A 551 -21.64 -0.40 -10.48
N PRO A 552 -20.72 -1.32 -10.85
CA PRO A 552 -19.51 -0.97 -11.60
C PRO A 552 -19.80 -0.65 -13.07
N ALA A 553 -20.87 -1.22 -13.64
CA ALA A 553 -21.31 -1.01 -15.02
C ALA A 553 -22.83 -1.22 -15.12
N ASP A 554 -23.39 -0.86 -16.29
CA ASP A 554 -24.81 -1.11 -16.59
C ASP A 554 -25.10 -2.63 -16.51
N GLY A 555 -26.21 -2.97 -15.84
CA GLY A 555 -26.64 -4.36 -15.67
C GLY A 555 -25.85 -5.16 -14.62
N ILE A 556 -24.81 -4.60 -13.97
CA ILE A 556 -24.00 -5.28 -12.94
C ILE A 556 -24.19 -4.59 -11.59
N ARG A 557 -24.48 -5.38 -10.57
CA ARG A 557 -24.47 -4.93 -9.16
C ARG A 557 -23.56 -5.83 -8.32
N TYR A 558 -22.58 -5.22 -7.68
CA TYR A 558 -21.80 -5.87 -6.63
C TYR A 558 -22.53 -5.81 -5.31
N THR A 559 -22.67 -6.95 -4.65
CA THR A 559 -23.24 -7.06 -3.30
C THR A 559 -22.22 -6.65 -2.24
N THR A 560 -22.71 -6.38 -1.03
CA THR A 560 -21.86 -5.96 0.10
C THR A 560 -20.90 -7.06 0.54
N HIS A 561 -21.31 -8.34 0.49
CA HIS A 561 -20.53 -9.48 0.98
C HIS A 561 -20.25 -10.50 -0.11
N THR A 562 -19.14 -11.22 0.09
CA THR A 562 -18.88 -12.55 -0.49
C THR A 562 -18.96 -13.60 0.60
N THR A 563 -19.19 -14.84 0.22
CA THR A 563 -19.41 -15.96 1.17
C THR A 563 -18.55 -17.17 0.84
N ALA A 564 -18.49 -18.12 1.74
CA ALA A 564 -17.79 -19.40 1.58
C ALA A 564 -18.26 -20.17 0.33
N ASP A 565 -19.52 -20.01 -0.09
CA ASP A 565 -20.02 -20.63 -1.33
C ASP A 565 -19.27 -20.10 -2.56
N GLY A 566 -18.86 -18.83 -2.54
CA GLY A 566 -18.02 -18.25 -3.58
C GLY A 566 -16.58 -18.79 -3.58
N VAL A 567 -16.02 -19.13 -2.42
CA VAL A 567 -14.74 -19.84 -2.32
C VAL A 567 -14.84 -21.19 -3.03
N LEU A 568 -15.86 -21.98 -2.68
CA LEU A 568 -16.11 -23.30 -3.28
C LEU A 568 -16.40 -23.19 -4.78
N ALA A 569 -17.13 -22.18 -5.23
CA ALA A 569 -17.42 -21.97 -6.66
C ALA A 569 -16.19 -21.64 -7.50
N LYS A 570 -15.16 -21.03 -6.90
CA LYS A 570 -13.89 -20.73 -7.58
C LYS A 570 -12.88 -21.87 -7.47
N TYR A 571 -13.10 -22.88 -6.64
CA TYR A 571 -12.17 -23.98 -6.41
C TYR A 571 -11.83 -24.72 -7.71
N ARG A 572 -10.53 -24.93 -7.93
CA ARG A 572 -9.98 -25.68 -9.09
C ARG A 572 -8.83 -26.57 -8.59
N PRO A 573 -9.02 -27.90 -8.60
CA PRO A 573 -7.97 -28.81 -8.16
C PRO A 573 -6.67 -28.65 -8.96
N GLY A 574 -5.54 -28.51 -8.25
CA GLY A 574 -4.22 -28.36 -8.83
C GLY A 574 -3.91 -26.96 -9.42
N ASP A 575 -4.82 -26.02 -9.33
CA ASP A 575 -4.57 -24.62 -9.72
C ASP A 575 -3.92 -23.86 -8.57
N TYR A 576 -2.72 -23.32 -8.78
CA TYR A 576 -1.96 -22.67 -7.71
C TYR A 576 -2.64 -21.42 -7.09
N GLU A 577 -3.61 -20.80 -7.76
CA GLU A 577 -4.38 -19.65 -7.28
C GLU A 577 -5.71 -20.06 -6.62
N PHE A 578 -6.31 -21.18 -7.06
CA PHE A 578 -7.67 -21.58 -6.69
C PHE A 578 -7.77 -22.99 -6.12
N ASP A 579 -6.64 -23.67 -5.86
CA ASP A 579 -6.66 -24.93 -5.10
C ASP A 579 -6.85 -24.67 -3.60
N LEU A 580 -7.43 -25.65 -2.90
CA LEU A 580 -7.72 -25.58 -1.48
C LEU A 580 -7.20 -26.83 -0.76
N PRO A 581 -6.62 -26.69 0.45
CA PRO A 581 -6.34 -27.83 1.29
C PRO A 581 -7.61 -28.66 1.54
N GLU A 582 -7.52 -29.99 1.44
CA GLU A 582 -8.67 -30.88 1.57
C GLU A 582 -9.40 -30.69 2.89
N ALA A 583 -8.67 -30.59 4.00
CA ALA A 583 -9.26 -30.37 5.33
C ALA A 583 -10.04 -29.04 5.42
N TYR A 584 -9.55 -27.98 4.77
CA TYR A 584 -10.24 -26.70 4.72
C TYR A 584 -11.49 -26.77 3.86
N ARG A 585 -11.40 -27.35 2.67
CA ARG A 585 -12.53 -27.57 1.76
C ARG A 585 -13.64 -28.40 2.42
N ALA A 586 -13.28 -29.51 3.05
CA ALA A 586 -14.25 -30.37 3.76
C ALA A 586 -15.03 -29.63 4.84
N LYS A 587 -14.38 -28.71 5.57
CA LYS A 587 -15.06 -27.88 6.61
C LYS A 587 -16.01 -26.87 5.98
N LEU A 588 -15.66 -26.27 4.85
CA LEU A 588 -16.57 -25.38 4.12
C LEU A 588 -17.80 -26.14 3.58
N GLU A 589 -17.59 -27.34 3.01
CA GLU A 589 -18.64 -28.19 2.47
C GLU A 589 -19.59 -28.68 3.58
N ALA A 590 -19.05 -28.98 4.77
CA ALA A 590 -19.84 -29.36 5.95
C ALA A 590 -20.73 -28.24 6.51
N ARG A 591 -20.48 -26.98 6.14
CA ARG A 591 -21.19 -25.76 6.60
C ARG A 591 -21.26 -25.61 8.11
N ASP A 592 -20.28 -26.16 8.85
CA ASP A 592 -20.18 -25.96 10.31
C ASP A 592 -19.58 -24.57 10.61
N TYR A 593 -20.41 -23.55 10.44
CA TYR A 593 -20.01 -22.18 10.66
C TYR A 593 -20.26 -21.64 12.07
N GLY A 594 -21.05 -22.38 12.87
CA GLY A 594 -21.33 -22.04 14.27
C GLY A 594 -21.81 -20.59 14.45
N PRO A 595 -21.22 -19.84 15.42
CA PRO A 595 -21.62 -18.46 15.70
C PRO A 595 -21.12 -17.46 14.68
N TYR A 596 -20.34 -17.87 13.68
CA TYR A 596 -19.71 -17.02 12.69
C TYR A 596 -20.57 -16.80 11.43
N ALA A 597 -21.66 -17.55 11.30
CA ALA A 597 -22.58 -17.43 10.18
C ALA A 597 -23.37 -16.12 10.19
N LEU A 598 -23.75 -15.68 9.00
CA LEU A 598 -24.80 -14.67 8.78
C LEU A 598 -26.15 -15.23 9.23
N ARG A 599 -27.16 -14.36 9.36
CA ARG A 599 -28.54 -14.79 9.74
C ARG A 599 -29.15 -15.80 8.76
N ASN A 600 -28.71 -15.75 7.49
CA ASN A 600 -29.14 -16.71 6.46
C ASN A 600 -28.37 -18.04 6.47
N GLY A 601 -27.44 -18.23 7.41
CA GLY A 601 -26.64 -19.44 7.57
C GLY A 601 -25.38 -19.51 6.70
N GLU A 602 -25.06 -18.47 5.92
CA GLU A 602 -23.83 -18.41 5.12
C GLU A 602 -22.65 -17.88 5.95
N LEU A 603 -21.43 -18.30 5.64
CA LEU A 603 -20.21 -17.73 6.22
C LEU A 603 -19.74 -16.56 5.34
N PRO A 604 -19.72 -15.31 5.84
CA PRO A 604 -19.17 -14.18 5.10
C PRO A 604 -17.65 -14.31 5.01
N VAL A 605 -17.06 -13.93 3.88
CA VAL A 605 -15.59 -13.94 3.66
C VAL A 605 -15.05 -12.54 3.59
N CYS A 606 -15.54 -11.73 2.65
CA CYS A 606 -15.14 -10.34 2.50
C CYS A 606 -16.36 -9.43 2.45
N PHE A 607 -16.16 -8.15 2.74
CA PHE A 607 -17.18 -7.13 2.53
C PHE A 607 -16.60 -5.81 2.00
N LEU A 608 -17.47 -5.00 1.40
CA LEU A 608 -17.16 -3.70 0.81
C LEU A 608 -17.62 -2.55 1.69
N ALA A 609 -16.83 -1.47 1.74
CA ALA A 609 -17.28 -0.19 2.27
C ALA A 609 -16.69 1.00 1.52
N ALA A 610 -17.33 2.16 1.67
CA ALA A 610 -16.92 3.41 1.02
C ALA A 610 -16.00 4.24 1.92
N ASN A 611 -14.92 3.64 2.42
CA ASN A 611 -13.89 4.35 3.16
C ASN A 611 -12.75 4.77 2.21
N HIS A 612 -12.24 5.98 2.37
CA HIS A 612 -11.06 6.42 1.62
C HIS A 612 -9.82 5.73 2.18
N THR A 613 -9.20 4.83 1.43
CA THR A 613 -7.99 4.10 1.79
C THR A 613 -6.93 4.20 0.70
N SER A 614 -5.68 3.94 1.04
CA SER A 614 -4.53 3.87 0.13
C SER A 614 -3.60 2.74 0.56
N GLY A 615 -2.56 2.43 -0.21
CA GLY A 615 -1.49 1.51 0.21
C GLY A 615 -0.95 1.92 1.59
N GLY A 616 -0.68 0.95 2.47
CA GLY A 616 -0.37 1.18 3.89
C GLY A 616 -1.58 1.03 4.83
N ASN A 617 -2.82 1.13 4.32
CA ASN A 617 -4.01 0.69 5.06
C ASN A 617 -4.19 -0.84 5.09
N SER A 618 -3.31 -1.61 4.50
CA SER A 618 -3.26 -3.05 4.68
C SER A 618 -3.11 -3.39 6.16
N GLY A 619 -3.99 -4.25 6.68
CA GLY A 619 -4.05 -4.60 8.09
C GLY A 619 -4.76 -3.56 8.98
N SER A 620 -5.44 -2.56 8.41
CA SER A 620 -6.19 -1.58 9.20
C SER A 620 -7.49 -2.18 9.74
N PRO A 621 -7.80 -2.01 11.05
CA PRO A 621 -9.08 -2.41 11.62
C PRO A 621 -10.24 -1.64 11.00
N ALA A 622 -11.32 -2.35 10.72
CA ALA A 622 -12.61 -1.78 10.40
C ALA A 622 -13.53 -1.85 11.63
N PHE A 623 -14.10 -0.72 12.02
CA PHE A 623 -14.98 -0.61 13.18
C PHE A 623 -16.41 -0.32 12.77
N ASN A 624 -17.36 -0.85 13.55
CA ASN A 624 -18.79 -0.49 13.46
C ASN A 624 -19.09 0.83 14.20
N ALA A 625 -20.38 1.18 14.25
CA ALA A 625 -20.87 2.40 14.91
C ALA A 625 -20.53 2.47 16.41
N GLN A 626 -20.32 1.34 17.08
CA GLN A 626 -20.01 1.21 18.49
C GLN A 626 -18.52 1.21 18.79
N GLY A 627 -17.65 1.10 17.76
CA GLY A 627 -16.20 0.97 17.91
C GLY A 627 -15.73 -0.47 18.11
N GLU A 628 -16.56 -1.44 17.73
CA GLU A 628 -16.21 -2.85 17.75
C GLU A 628 -15.58 -3.25 16.41
N LEU A 629 -14.57 -4.11 16.44
CA LEU A 629 -13.89 -4.62 15.26
C LEU A 629 -14.82 -5.55 14.47
N ILE A 630 -15.02 -5.24 13.18
CA ILE A 630 -15.88 -6.00 12.26
C ILE A 630 -15.14 -6.57 11.06
N GLY A 631 -13.91 -6.15 10.82
CA GLY A 631 -13.12 -6.62 9.70
C GLY A 631 -11.74 -6.04 9.63
N LEU A 632 -10.98 -6.50 8.66
CA LEU A 632 -9.59 -6.19 8.41
C LEU A 632 -9.41 -5.70 6.97
N ASN A 633 -9.04 -4.45 6.78
CA ASN A 633 -8.84 -3.88 5.46
C ASN A 633 -7.59 -4.46 4.78
N PHE A 634 -7.69 -4.87 3.52
CA PHE A 634 -6.54 -5.41 2.80
C PHE A 634 -6.41 -4.93 1.35
N ASP A 635 -7.50 -4.48 0.69
CA ASP A 635 -7.45 -4.11 -0.71
C ASP A 635 -8.51 -3.05 -1.06
N ARG A 636 -8.56 -2.67 -2.32
CA ARG A 636 -9.58 -1.81 -2.95
C ARG A 636 -10.11 -2.49 -4.21
N VAL A 637 -11.34 -2.17 -4.60
CA VAL A 637 -11.85 -2.62 -5.90
C VAL A 637 -11.11 -1.91 -7.03
N TRP A 638 -10.91 -2.60 -8.15
CA TRP A 638 -10.30 -2.07 -9.37
C TRP A 638 -10.88 -0.71 -9.77
N GLU A 639 -12.20 -0.62 -9.82
CA GLU A 639 -12.96 0.56 -10.24
C GLU A 639 -12.76 1.76 -9.30
N GLY A 640 -12.22 1.53 -8.11
CA GLY A 640 -11.92 2.53 -7.09
C GLY A 640 -10.44 2.88 -6.96
N THR A 641 -9.53 2.27 -7.75
CA THR A 641 -8.08 2.53 -7.64
C THR A 641 -7.69 3.98 -7.95
N MET A 642 -8.53 4.71 -8.68
CA MET A 642 -8.37 6.14 -8.97
C MET A 642 -8.48 7.03 -7.72
N SER A 643 -8.89 6.50 -6.56
CA SER A 643 -9.05 7.23 -5.30
C SER A 643 -7.77 7.90 -4.79
N ASP A 644 -6.60 7.57 -5.32
CA ASP A 644 -5.35 8.28 -5.02
C ASP A 644 -5.36 9.72 -5.60
N PHE A 645 -6.09 9.97 -6.70
CA PHE A 645 -6.29 11.29 -7.31
C PHE A 645 -7.64 11.90 -6.94
N TYR A 646 -8.71 11.08 -7.02
CA TYR A 646 -10.07 11.52 -6.79
C TYR A 646 -10.89 10.41 -6.14
N PHE A 647 -11.25 10.60 -4.88
CA PHE A 647 -12.16 9.71 -4.16
C PHE A 647 -13.61 10.09 -4.38
N THR A 648 -14.46 9.12 -4.73
CA THR A 648 -15.91 9.24 -4.75
C THR A 648 -16.59 8.03 -4.12
N PRO A 649 -17.49 8.23 -3.14
CA PRO A 649 -18.17 7.12 -2.45
C PRO A 649 -19.18 6.38 -3.35
N GLN A 650 -19.50 6.90 -4.53
CA GLN A 650 -20.35 6.21 -5.49
C GLN A 650 -19.63 5.02 -6.12
N ARG A 651 -18.31 5.09 -6.26
CA ARG A 651 -17.50 4.08 -6.95
C ARG A 651 -16.39 3.46 -6.11
N CYS A 652 -15.67 4.28 -5.34
CA CYS A 652 -14.55 3.79 -4.54
C CYS A 652 -15.03 2.90 -3.41
N ARG A 653 -14.52 1.68 -3.36
CA ARG A 653 -14.71 0.72 -2.28
C ARG A 653 -13.39 0.15 -1.84
N ASN A 654 -13.22 0.05 -0.55
CA ASN A 654 -12.20 -0.80 0.04
C ASN A 654 -12.76 -2.20 0.32
N ILE A 655 -11.90 -3.20 0.31
CA ILE A 655 -12.21 -4.61 0.53
C ILE A 655 -11.64 -5.01 1.89
N MET A 656 -12.49 -5.63 2.70
CA MET A 656 -12.13 -6.07 4.05
C MET A 656 -12.43 -7.55 4.22
N VAL A 657 -11.55 -8.27 4.91
CA VAL A 657 -11.87 -9.60 5.41
C VAL A 657 -12.87 -9.43 6.55
N ASP A 658 -13.99 -10.18 6.52
CA ASP A 658 -14.96 -10.19 7.62
C ASP A 658 -14.32 -10.85 8.85
N ILE A 659 -14.43 -10.20 10.00
CA ILE A 659 -13.80 -10.70 11.23
C ILE A 659 -14.34 -12.08 11.63
N ARG A 660 -15.60 -12.41 11.30
CA ARG A 660 -16.19 -13.72 11.57
C ARG A 660 -15.51 -14.81 10.75
N TYR A 661 -15.07 -14.51 9.52
CA TYR A 661 -14.27 -15.45 8.75
C TYR A 661 -12.89 -15.68 9.37
N VAL A 662 -12.23 -14.62 9.82
CA VAL A 662 -10.96 -14.74 10.56
C VAL A 662 -11.14 -15.66 11.77
N LEU A 663 -12.15 -15.40 12.59
CA LEU A 663 -12.43 -16.21 13.78
C LEU A 663 -12.80 -17.66 13.44
N TRP A 664 -13.57 -17.88 12.37
CA TRP A 664 -13.91 -19.22 11.90
C TRP A 664 -12.68 -20.02 11.46
N VAL A 665 -11.75 -19.36 10.75
CA VAL A 665 -10.49 -20.00 10.34
C VAL A 665 -9.65 -20.35 11.57
N VAL A 666 -9.53 -19.45 12.55
CA VAL A 666 -8.75 -19.68 13.78
C VAL A 666 -9.37 -20.77 14.65
N ASP A 667 -10.71 -20.72 14.86
CA ASP A 667 -11.45 -21.66 15.73
C ASP A 667 -11.66 -23.02 15.03
N ARG A 668 -12.34 -23.01 13.87
CA ARG A 668 -12.86 -24.24 13.28
C ARG A 668 -11.90 -24.93 12.34
N TYR A 669 -11.15 -24.17 11.57
CA TYR A 669 -10.16 -24.74 10.66
C TYR A 669 -8.86 -25.09 11.38
N ALA A 670 -8.26 -24.14 12.08
CA ALA A 670 -6.98 -24.31 12.76
C ALA A 670 -7.11 -25.02 14.12
N GLY A 671 -8.28 -24.97 14.78
CA GLY A 671 -8.45 -25.50 16.13
C GLY A 671 -7.62 -24.76 17.18
N ALA A 672 -7.31 -23.48 16.95
CA ALA A 672 -6.45 -22.67 17.82
C ALA A 672 -7.24 -22.04 18.97
N ASP A 673 -7.94 -22.86 19.78
CA ASP A 673 -8.80 -22.44 20.88
C ASP A 673 -8.12 -21.47 21.85
N ARG A 674 -6.83 -21.65 22.11
CA ARG A 674 -6.02 -20.78 22.97
C ARG A 674 -6.11 -19.31 22.50
N LEU A 675 -6.07 -19.08 21.21
CA LEU A 675 -6.10 -17.74 20.65
C LEU A 675 -7.50 -17.12 20.75
N ILE A 676 -8.54 -17.91 20.53
CA ILE A 676 -9.94 -17.47 20.68
C ILE A 676 -10.25 -17.09 22.14
N GLN A 677 -9.74 -17.87 23.12
CA GLN A 677 -9.99 -17.64 24.54
C GLN A 677 -9.36 -16.35 25.07
N GLU A 678 -8.29 -15.82 24.44
CA GLU A 678 -7.68 -14.57 24.87
C GLU A 678 -8.29 -13.33 24.20
N MET A 679 -9.15 -13.49 23.18
CA MET A 679 -9.81 -12.40 22.47
C MET A 679 -11.03 -11.89 23.20
N ASN A 680 -11.31 -10.58 23.08
CA ASN A 680 -12.52 -9.95 23.64
C ASN A 680 -13.65 -9.99 22.61
N ILE A 681 -14.36 -11.12 22.52
CA ILE A 681 -15.45 -11.34 21.56
C ILE A 681 -16.79 -10.93 22.16
N VAL A 682 -17.52 -10.02 21.48
CA VAL A 682 -18.86 -9.53 21.85
C VAL A 682 -19.91 -10.01 20.84
N ARG A 683 -21.15 -10.27 21.35
CA ARG A 683 -22.27 -10.85 20.57
C ARG A 683 -23.36 -9.82 20.30
#